data_7f258e8fe18cc5ce700521b16331db49
#
_entry.id   7f258e8fe18cc5ce700521b16331db49
#
_cell.length_a   1.000
_cell.length_b   1.000
_cell.length_c   1.000
_cell.angle_alpha   90.00
_cell.angle_beta   90.00
_cell.angle_gamma   90.00
#
_symmetry.space_group_name_H-M   'P 1'
#
loop_
_entity.id
_entity.type
_entity.pdbx_description
1 polymer ?
#
loop_
_entity_poly.entity_id
_entity_poly.type
_entity_poly.pdbx_seq_one_letter_code
_entity_poly.pdbx_strand_id
1 'polypeptide(L)'
;MVLYFIFTVFLSATLLFSVQPMVAKSLLPVFGGSSSVWTTCMLFYQTVLLLGYLYAHFVMKRVSRRVQLFGHIGMLVIALVAGYMFDSPSPPPSASTFPVPWLILQLALVSGLPFFMISSAGPLVQGWFARTGHTRSNDPYFLYAASNAGSFVGLLAYPFVIEPNLGLAEQRSFWLAGFGLFILMSFGAILMTKKGSHEDPHAPSGEVLAPSGDVDSGPAEDRPIDWRRRLRWTFYAFVPSSMLLGVTSHLSMDIASFPLLWVLPLAVYLLTMIVAFAADSNRLVKSLRRPMVIAIIGATILVLASEAQAYAPIKALVAVQLLLLGVVGLMGHSMLSSDRPSASHLTEFYLIMSIGGALGGVFNGVVAPLIFETTLEYPIVLVCAVALLPWRKIGEIEDPKLKRQAWMIRIGLPLLSLVYMQVMGRFSVSLVEWLGISLVDQTIVLFAIIIFIPTVMIYLAWNDGIACMLVLAVPLSASIYDDLTDPDIHFRGRTFYGILSVVDEFFYDIEVNQKITYRTLMHGTTNHGVQFLNPELTHVPLGYYHVDGPCGMAIQALKEIRPDGARYGIVGLGSGAITAHARPQDSIKYFEIDPEVAHIAEDPQYFTYLSEAECPVSVDLGDGRLLLERERDAGEEKYDMVLIDAFSSDSIPVHLLTTEAIQLYYDRLTDGGIVLLHISNRHLDLQPLVFNLGVDHQSYVMMYEQDIDEIPEDMLGYWFPSVWMALTKSPQTAQAMLDAGMFQEGEARFKVRMWTDQYSNILSAFNR
;
A
#
# COMPACT_ATOMS: atom_id res chain seq x y z
N MET A 1 16.07 -30.54 -21.91
CA MET A 1 16.95 -29.75 -21.02
C MET A 1 16.47 -28.31 -20.88
N VAL A 2 16.37 -27.51 -21.94
CA VAL A 2 15.93 -26.11 -21.84
C VAL A 2 14.57 -25.97 -21.14
N LEU A 3 13.55 -26.72 -21.55
CA LEU A 3 12.23 -26.73 -20.92
C LEU A 3 12.28 -27.12 -19.44
N TYR A 4 13.18 -28.00 -19.04
CA TYR A 4 13.37 -28.38 -17.64
C TYR A 4 13.84 -27.19 -16.79
N PHE A 5 14.83 -26.44 -17.27
CA PHE A 5 15.32 -25.24 -16.59
C PHE A 5 14.29 -24.11 -16.59
N ILE A 6 13.55 -23.92 -17.70
CA ILE A 6 12.43 -22.98 -17.77
C ILE A 6 11.38 -23.31 -16.71
N PHE A 7 10.95 -24.58 -16.62
CA PHE A 7 9.95 -24.99 -15.65
C PHE A 7 10.47 -24.88 -14.21
N THR A 8 11.74 -25.22 -13.95
CA THR A 8 12.34 -25.09 -12.62
C THR A 8 12.33 -23.63 -12.13
N VAL A 9 12.76 -22.70 -12.97
CA VAL A 9 12.80 -21.28 -12.60
C VAL A 9 11.41 -20.66 -12.52
N PHE A 10 10.49 -21.07 -13.40
CA PHE A 10 9.10 -20.66 -13.37
C PHE A 10 8.40 -21.10 -12.09
N LEU A 11 8.55 -22.38 -11.70
CA LEU A 11 7.98 -22.92 -10.46
C LEU A 11 8.53 -22.21 -9.23
N SER A 12 9.86 -22.01 -9.15
CA SER A 12 10.46 -21.29 -8.02
C SER A 12 9.91 -19.86 -7.89
N ALA A 13 9.74 -19.16 -8.99
CA ALA A 13 9.23 -17.82 -9.01
C ALA A 13 7.72 -17.75 -8.67
N THR A 14 6.94 -18.72 -9.13
CA THR A 14 5.52 -18.86 -8.76
C THR A 14 5.38 -19.06 -7.25
N LEU A 15 6.17 -19.96 -6.66
CA LEU A 15 6.19 -20.19 -5.21
C LEU A 15 6.65 -18.96 -4.43
N LEU A 16 7.65 -18.22 -4.93
CA LEU A 16 8.17 -17.02 -4.31
C LEU A 16 7.10 -15.92 -4.18
N PHE A 17 6.30 -15.73 -5.23
CA PHE A 17 5.29 -14.67 -5.26
C PHE A 17 3.95 -15.08 -4.66
N SER A 18 3.61 -16.35 -4.60
CA SER A 18 2.40 -16.83 -3.93
C SER A 18 2.53 -16.88 -2.39
N VAL A 19 3.73 -17.10 -1.84
CA VAL A 19 3.94 -17.15 -0.39
C VAL A 19 3.79 -15.77 0.28
N GLN A 20 4.14 -14.71 -0.41
CA GLN A 20 4.09 -13.35 0.15
C GLN A 20 2.68 -12.96 0.59
N PRO A 21 1.65 -12.95 -0.28
CA PRO A 21 0.29 -12.63 0.12
C PRO A 21 -0.31 -13.66 1.09
N MET A 22 0.04 -14.96 0.96
CA MET A 22 -0.41 -16.00 1.87
C MET A 22 0.04 -15.75 3.31
N VAL A 23 1.32 -15.46 3.51
CA VAL A 23 1.87 -15.19 4.85
C VAL A 23 1.38 -13.84 5.36
N ALA A 24 1.37 -12.79 4.51
CA ALA A 24 0.88 -11.49 4.90
C ALA A 24 -0.60 -11.56 5.37
N LYS A 25 -1.44 -12.37 4.70
CA LYS A 25 -2.82 -12.61 5.13
C LYS A 25 -2.90 -13.33 6.48
N SER A 26 -2.01 -14.29 6.78
CA SER A 26 -1.95 -14.95 8.07
C SER A 26 -1.56 -14.02 9.24
N LEU A 27 -0.96 -12.86 8.93
CA LEU A 27 -0.58 -11.83 9.90
C LEU A 27 -1.72 -10.85 10.22
N LEU A 28 -2.76 -10.76 9.38
CA LEU A 28 -3.86 -9.80 9.58
C LEU A 28 -4.56 -9.93 10.93
N PRO A 29 -4.88 -11.13 11.46
CA PRO A 29 -5.52 -11.26 12.76
C PRO A 29 -4.65 -10.79 13.94
N VAL A 30 -3.33 -10.60 13.70
CA VAL A 30 -2.34 -10.28 14.75
C VAL A 30 -1.85 -8.84 14.68
N PHE A 31 -1.75 -8.27 13.48
CA PHE A 31 -1.16 -6.94 13.25
C PHE A 31 -2.12 -5.95 12.58
N GLY A 32 -3.34 -6.39 12.25
CA GLY A 32 -4.27 -5.58 11.49
C GLY A 32 -3.93 -5.47 10.00
N GLY A 33 -4.74 -4.70 9.25
CA GLY A 33 -4.64 -4.53 7.79
C GLY A 33 -3.97 -3.23 7.33
N SER A 34 -3.24 -2.52 8.18
CA SER A 34 -2.68 -1.21 7.85
C SER A 34 -1.68 -1.26 6.68
N SER A 35 -1.52 -0.15 5.97
CA SER A 35 -0.57 -0.01 4.87
C SER A 35 0.88 -0.27 5.30
N SER A 36 1.22 0.01 6.56
CA SER A 36 2.56 -0.22 7.12
C SER A 36 2.87 -1.68 7.36
N VAL A 37 1.86 -2.52 7.67
CA VAL A 37 2.06 -3.98 7.73
C VAL A 37 2.50 -4.50 6.37
N TRP A 38 1.82 -4.08 5.30
CA TRP A 38 2.15 -4.46 3.92
C TRP A 38 3.52 -3.94 3.49
N THR A 39 3.83 -2.68 3.79
CA THR A 39 5.14 -2.07 3.49
C THR A 39 6.27 -2.78 4.22
N THR A 40 6.07 -3.15 5.49
CA THR A 40 7.04 -3.93 6.27
C THR A 40 7.22 -5.33 5.70
N CYS A 41 6.14 -6.02 5.29
CA CYS A 41 6.23 -7.30 4.60
C CYS A 41 7.04 -7.19 3.30
N MET A 42 6.77 -6.18 2.48
CA MET A 42 7.50 -5.97 1.23
C MET A 42 8.99 -5.69 1.48
N LEU A 43 9.31 -4.85 2.45
CA LEU A 43 10.69 -4.57 2.85
C LEU A 43 11.41 -5.84 3.30
N PHE A 44 10.77 -6.65 4.13
CA PHE A 44 11.30 -7.94 4.58
C PHE A 44 11.61 -8.85 3.40
N TYR A 45 10.65 -9.07 2.50
CA TYR A 45 10.82 -9.94 1.35
C TYR A 45 11.87 -9.43 0.37
N GLN A 46 11.96 -8.11 0.13
CA GLN A 46 13.01 -7.51 -0.69
C GLN A 46 14.40 -7.70 -0.07
N THR A 47 14.51 -7.56 1.25
CA THR A 47 15.76 -7.76 1.98
C THR A 47 16.21 -9.22 1.92
N VAL A 48 15.29 -10.16 2.15
CA VAL A 48 15.59 -11.60 2.07
C VAL A 48 15.91 -12.03 0.63
N LEU A 49 15.26 -11.44 -0.38
CA LEU A 49 15.59 -11.64 -1.80
C LEU A 49 17.03 -11.20 -2.09
N LEU A 50 17.45 -10.04 -1.60
CA LEU A 50 18.83 -9.56 -1.72
C LEU A 50 19.81 -10.52 -1.07
N LEU A 51 19.53 -11.01 0.13
CA LEU A 51 20.36 -12.00 0.82
C LEU A 51 20.45 -13.32 0.02
N GLY A 52 19.34 -13.77 -0.59
CA GLY A 52 19.31 -14.93 -1.47
C GLY A 52 20.18 -14.75 -2.72
N TYR A 53 20.20 -13.58 -3.31
CA TYR A 53 21.04 -13.26 -4.46
C TYR A 53 22.52 -13.19 -4.06
N LEU A 54 22.82 -12.61 -2.89
CA LEU A 54 24.18 -12.62 -2.32
C LEU A 54 24.67 -14.05 -2.08
N TYR A 55 23.83 -14.90 -1.49
CA TYR A 55 24.10 -16.33 -1.32
C TYR A 55 24.38 -17.02 -2.66
N ALA A 56 23.51 -16.80 -3.66
CA ALA A 56 23.68 -17.38 -4.99
C ALA A 56 25.02 -16.94 -5.64
N HIS A 57 25.36 -15.65 -5.52
CA HIS A 57 26.63 -15.11 -6.03
C HIS A 57 27.84 -15.79 -5.37
N PHE A 58 27.83 -15.95 -4.04
CA PHE A 58 28.88 -16.64 -3.28
C PHE A 58 28.98 -18.11 -3.69
N VAL A 59 27.83 -18.81 -3.73
CA VAL A 59 27.78 -20.24 -4.10
C VAL A 59 28.32 -20.50 -5.51
N MET A 60 27.95 -19.66 -6.47
CA MET A 60 28.42 -19.80 -7.85
C MET A 60 29.90 -19.49 -8.02
N LYS A 61 30.47 -18.56 -7.23
CA LYS A 61 31.91 -18.22 -7.33
C LYS A 61 32.84 -19.11 -6.54
N ARG A 62 32.44 -19.61 -5.36
CA ARG A 62 33.35 -20.22 -4.40
C ARG A 62 33.04 -21.65 -4.02
N VAL A 63 31.85 -22.17 -4.36
CA VAL A 63 31.41 -23.49 -3.89
C VAL A 63 31.48 -24.53 -5.00
N SER A 64 32.14 -25.67 -4.72
CA SER A 64 32.25 -26.78 -5.69
C SER A 64 30.89 -27.43 -5.97
N ARG A 65 30.73 -28.04 -7.17
CA ARG A 65 29.48 -28.72 -7.57
C ARG A 65 29.00 -29.76 -6.55
N ARG A 66 29.92 -30.53 -5.93
CA ARG A 66 29.53 -31.54 -4.92
C ARG A 66 28.95 -30.89 -3.67
N VAL A 67 29.55 -29.80 -3.21
CA VAL A 67 29.04 -29.05 -2.06
C VAL A 67 27.74 -28.36 -2.41
N GLN A 68 27.56 -27.86 -3.62
CA GLN A 68 26.25 -27.32 -4.09
C GLN A 68 25.19 -28.44 -4.05
N LEU A 69 25.49 -29.65 -4.55
CA LEU A 69 24.54 -30.75 -4.59
C LEU A 69 24.08 -31.18 -3.19
N PHE A 70 24.98 -31.36 -2.24
CA PHE A 70 24.60 -31.84 -0.90
C PHE A 70 24.25 -30.70 0.05
N GLY A 71 25.00 -29.59 0.05
CA GLY A 71 24.81 -28.49 0.95
C GLY A 71 23.58 -27.68 0.60
N HIS A 72 23.41 -27.25 -0.68
CA HIS A 72 22.25 -26.46 -1.08
C HIS A 72 20.96 -27.27 -1.02
N ILE A 73 20.95 -28.53 -1.48
CA ILE A 73 19.78 -29.39 -1.37
C ILE A 73 19.48 -29.71 0.11
N GLY A 74 20.48 -29.93 0.95
CA GLY A 74 20.29 -30.09 2.39
C GLY A 74 19.63 -28.87 3.04
N MET A 75 20.07 -27.65 2.68
CA MET A 75 19.44 -26.41 3.15
C MET A 75 18.01 -26.26 2.65
N LEU A 76 17.69 -26.62 1.41
CA LEU A 76 16.32 -26.65 0.89
C LEU A 76 15.42 -27.61 1.69
N VAL A 77 15.92 -28.79 2.07
CA VAL A 77 15.17 -29.74 2.90
C VAL A 77 14.94 -29.16 4.31
N ILE A 78 15.97 -28.56 4.92
CA ILE A 78 15.82 -27.86 6.21
C ILE A 78 14.77 -26.73 6.11
N ALA A 79 14.78 -25.97 5.03
CA ALA A 79 13.81 -24.92 4.78
C ALA A 79 12.37 -25.46 4.63
N LEU A 80 12.20 -26.61 3.97
CA LEU A 80 10.88 -27.28 3.88
C LEU A 80 10.39 -27.72 5.27
N VAL A 81 11.26 -28.30 6.09
CA VAL A 81 10.91 -28.70 7.47
C VAL A 81 10.58 -27.49 8.33
N ALA A 82 11.38 -26.42 8.24
CA ALA A 82 11.09 -25.17 8.96
C ALA A 82 9.74 -24.58 8.55
N GLY A 83 9.44 -24.51 7.24
CA GLY A 83 8.15 -24.06 6.74
C GLY A 83 6.97 -24.96 7.15
N TYR A 84 7.21 -26.21 7.49
CA TYR A 84 6.21 -27.10 8.07
C TYR A 84 6.02 -26.89 9.58
N MET A 85 7.08 -26.58 10.33
CA MET A 85 7.05 -26.45 11.79
C MET A 85 6.51 -25.13 12.29
N PHE A 86 6.79 -24.01 11.57
CA PHE A 86 6.36 -22.67 11.96
C PHE A 86 5.16 -22.25 11.09
N ASP A 87 3.94 -22.46 11.60
CA ASP A 87 2.73 -22.31 10.80
C ASP A 87 1.89 -21.09 11.11
N SER A 88 1.98 -20.56 12.31
CA SER A 88 1.12 -19.47 12.75
C SER A 88 1.93 -18.35 13.39
N PRO A 89 1.64 -17.09 13.05
CA PRO A 89 2.24 -15.95 13.73
C PRO A 89 1.70 -15.85 15.17
N SER A 90 2.54 -15.32 16.06
CA SER A 90 2.17 -15.09 17.46
C SER A 90 1.90 -13.60 17.70
N PRO A 91 0.91 -13.26 18.53
CA PRO A 91 0.64 -11.87 18.91
C PRO A 91 1.84 -11.26 19.65
N PRO A 92 1.98 -9.93 19.64
CA PRO A 92 3.00 -9.24 20.41
C PRO A 92 2.80 -9.50 21.92
N PRO A 93 3.90 -9.62 22.69
CA PRO A 93 3.82 -9.97 24.11
C PRO A 93 3.13 -8.90 24.97
N SER A 94 3.09 -7.66 24.51
CA SER A 94 2.38 -6.55 25.15
C SER A 94 1.88 -5.55 24.11
N ALA A 95 0.86 -4.75 24.47
CA ALA A 95 0.33 -3.68 23.61
C ALA A 95 1.37 -2.57 23.35
N SER A 96 2.31 -2.36 24.30
CA SER A 96 3.40 -1.38 24.16
C SER A 96 4.57 -1.88 23.30
N THR A 97 4.50 -3.12 22.76
CA THR A 97 5.57 -3.65 21.92
C THR A 97 5.54 -2.96 20.56
N PHE A 98 6.66 -2.31 20.19
CA PHE A 98 6.75 -1.67 18.87
C PHE A 98 6.50 -2.69 17.74
N PRO A 99 5.51 -2.47 16.85
CA PRO A 99 5.00 -3.53 15.99
C PRO A 99 6.01 -4.01 14.94
N VAL A 100 6.82 -3.12 14.37
CA VAL A 100 7.69 -3.44 13.22
C VAL A 100 8.73 -4.52 13.52
N PRO A 101 9.54 -4.44 14.61
CA PRO A 101 10.50 -5.51 14.91
C PRO A 101 9.83 -6.86 15.18
N TRP A 102 8.66 -6.85 15.85
CA TRP A 102 7.92 -8.08 16.13
C TRP A 102 7.37 -8.69 14.85
N LEU A 103 6.81 -7.88 13.96
CA LEU A 103 6.34 -8.30 12.63
C LEU A 103 7.48 -8.91 11.80
N ILE A 104 8.65 -8.27 11.76
CA ILE A 104 9.84 -8.79 11.07
C ILE A 104 10.26 -10.14 11.66
N LEU A 105 10.22 -10.29 12.98
CA LEU A 105 10.54 -11.55 13.65
C LEU A 105 9.54 -12.65 13.25
N GLN A 106 8.24 -12.37 13.24
CA GLN A 106 7.21 -13.34 12.83
C GLN A 106 7.39 -13.73 11.36
N LEU A 107 7.63 -12.79 10.46
CA LEU A 107 7.95 -13.06 9.06
C LEU A 107 9.19 -13.96 8.91
N ALA A 108 10.23 -13.70 9.69
CA ALA A 108 11.46 -14.49 9.67
C ALA A 108 11.22 -15.93 10.14
N LEU A 109 10.39 -16.12 11.17
CA LEU A 109 10.05 -17.46 11.70
C LEU A 109 9.15 -18.24 10.73
N VAL A 110 8.07 -17.61 10.26
CA VAL A 110 7.05 -18.30 9.45
C VAL A 110 7.53 -18.58 8.02
N SER A 111 8.23 -17.63 7.39
CA SER A 111 8.60 -17.74 5.96
C SER A 111 10.06 -17.47 5.63
N GLY A 112 10.85 -16.93 6.56
CA GLY A 112 12.18 -16.40 6.25
C GLY A 112 13.13 -17.41 5.59
N LEU A 113 13.30 -18.57 6.18
CA LEU A 113 14.22 -19.57 5.63
C LEU A 113 13.72 -20.19 4.31
N PRO A 114 12.46 -20.63 4.18
CA PRO A 114 11.90 -21.06 2.89
C PRO A 114 12.02 -20.00 1.80
N PHE A 115 11.67 -18.76 2.10
CA PHE A 115 11.74 -17.65 1.16
C PHE A 115 13.18 -17.34 0.73
N PHE A 116 14.13 -17.32 1.68
CA PHE A 116 15.55 -17.14 1.41
C PHE A 116 16.08 -18.19 0.42
N MET A 117 15.72 -19.44 0.62
CA MET A 117 16.18 -20.53 -0.26
C MET A 117 15.58 -20.43 -1.66
N ILE A 118 14.29 -20.16 -1.78
CA ILE A 118 13.64 -19.96 -3.09
C ILE A 118 14.16 -18.70 -3.79
N SER A 119 14.42 -17.63 -3.07
CA SER A 119 14.90 -16.37 -3.66
C SER A 119 16.25 -16.53 -4.36
N SER A 120 17.09 -17.46 -3.89
CA SER A 120 18.37 -17.79 -4.53
C SER A 120 18.23 -18.56 -5.85
N ALA A 121 17.05 -19.13 -6.13
CA ALA A 121 16.84 -20.06 -7.26
C ALA A 121 17.07 -19.42 -8.64
N GLY A 122 16.57 -18.19 -8.86
CA GLY A 122 16.72 -17.50 -10.15
C GLY A 122 18.17 -17.44 -10.64
N PRO A 123 19.10 -16.79 -9.89
CA PRO A 123 20.50 -16.71 -10.27
C PRO A 123 21.22 -18.09 -10.28
N LEU A 124 20.88 -19.01 -9.36
CA LEU A 124 21.51 -20.34 -9.31
C LEU A 124 21.13 -21.19 -10.51
N VAL A 125 19.84 -21.30 -10.84
CA VAL A 125 19.35 -22.11 -11.97
C VAL A 125 19.91 -21.58 -13.29
N GLN A 126 19.98 -20.25 -13.46
CA GLN A 126 20.63 -19.64 -14.64
C GLN A 126 22.13 -19.94 -14.68
N GLY A 127 22.81 -19.83 -13.54
CA GLY A 127 24.22 -20.17 -13.43
C GLY A 127 24.51 -21.66 -13.67
N TRP A 128 23.62 -22.57 -13.22
CA TRP A 128 23.71 -23.99 -13.56
C TRP A 128 23.48 -24.23 -15.05
N PHE A 129 22.49 -23.58 -15.66
CA PHE A 129 22.27 -23.68 -17.10
C PHE A 129 23.47 -23.21 -17.92
N ALA A 130 24.11 -22.11 -17.55
CA ALA A 130 25.31 -21.60 -18.19
C ALA A 130 26.44 -22.63 -18.17
N ARG A 131 26.49 -23.56 -17.20
CA ARG A 131 27.50 -24.63 -17.04
C ARG A 131 27.10 -25.96 -17.67
N THR A 132 25.96 -26.06 -18.39
CA THR A 132 25.51 -27.30 -19.04
C THR A 132 26.24 -27.57 -20.34
N GLY A 133 26.85 -26.55 -20.99
CA GLY A 133 27.47 -26.67 -22.33
C GLY A 133 26.42 -26.83 -23.46
N HIS A 134 25.19 -26.47 -23.23
CA HIS A 134 24.16 -26.40 -24.27
C HIS A 134 24.42 -25.21 -25.20
N THR A 135 23.97 -25.29 -26.46
CA THR A 135 24.15 -24.19 -27.46
C THR A 135 23.67 -22.83 -27.02
N ARG A 136 22.63 -22.76 -26.16
CA ARG A 136 22.08 -21.52 -25.56
C ARG A 136 22.66 -21.17 -24.20
N SER A 137 23.66 -21.88 -23.70
CA SER A 137 24.26 -21.64 -22.38
C SER A 137 24.99 -20.29 -22.27
N ASN A 138 25.41 -19.73 -23.41
CA ASN A 138 26.09 -18.42 -23.48
C ASN A 138 25.19 -17.21 -23.23
N ASP A 139 23.87 -17.35 -23.39
CA ASP A 139 22.91 -16.31 -23.08
C ASP A 139 21.74 -16.89 -22.25
N PRO A 140 21.90 -17.05 -20.93
CA PRO A 140 20.89 -17.63 -20.05
C PRO A 140 19.78 -16.62 -19.64
N TYR A 141 19.84 -15.36 -20.11
CA TYR A 141 18.90 -14.29 -19.70
C TYR A 141 17.43 -14.55 -20.10
N PHE A 142 17.17 -15.44 -21.09
CA PHE A 142 15.79 -15.86 -21.39
C PHE A 142 15.11 -16.59 -20.21
N LEU A 143 15.89 -17.24 -19.32
CA LEU A 143 15.38 -17.85 -18.10
C LEU A 143 14.89 -16.80 -17.11
N TYR A 144 15.42 -15.56 -17.18
CA TYR A 144 14.94 -14.46 -16.36
C TYR A 144 13.52 -14.01 -16.79
N ALA A 145 13.24 -13.98 -18.09
CA ALA A 145 11.89 -13.72 -18.57
C ALA A 145 10.90 -14.82 -18.12
N ALA A 146 11.33 -16.09 -18.12
CA ALA A 146 10.54 -17.21 -17.61
C ALA A 146 10.31 -17.11 -16.09
N SER A 147 11.31 -16.67 -15.34
CA SER A 147 11.20 -16.39 -13.90
C SER A 147 10.13 -15.31 -13.62
N ASN A 148 10.22 -14.17 -14.32
CA ASN A 148 9.26 -13.09 -14.15
C ASN A 148 7.84 -13.48 -14.57
N ALA A 149 7.69 -14.31 -15.61
CA ALA A 149 6.41 -14.88 -15.98
C ALA A 149 5.83 -15.78 -14.87
N GLY A 150 6.67 -16.60 -14.21
CA GLY A 150 6.27 -17.38 -13.03
C GLY A 150 5.85 -16.50 -11.85
N SER A 151 6.60 -15.43 -11.59
CA SER A 151 6.27 -14.42 -10.58
C SER A 151 4.92 -13.75 -10.85
N PHE A 152 4.70 -13.34 -12.09
CA PHE A 152 3.45 -12.70 -12.52
C PHE A 152 2.25 -13.64 -12.37
N VAL A 153 2.39 -14.91 -12.80
CA VAL A 153 1.35 -15.92 -12.64
C VAL A 153 1.09 -16.21 -11.15
N GLY A 154 2.14 -16.40 -10.33
CA GLY A 154 2.00 -16.66 -8.90
C GLY A 154 1.30 -15.50 -8.16
N LEU A 155 1.63 -14.28 -8.51
CA LEU A 155 1.03 -13.08 -7.94
C LEU A 155 -0.46 -12.95 -8.28
N LEU A 156 -0.83 -13.08 -9.57
CA LEU A 156 -2.22 -12.96 -10.01
C LEU A 156 -3.08 -14.18 -9.65
N ALA A 157 -2.51 -15.38 -9.63
CA ALA A 157 -3.24 -16.56 -9.22
C ALA A 157 -3.70 -16.46 -7.76
N TYR A 158 -3.01 -15.70 -6.92
CA TYR A 158 -3.37 -15.60 -5.51
C TYR A 158 -4.77 -14.99 -5.31
N PRO A 159 -5.07 -13.74 -5.67
CA PRO A 159 -6.38 -13.13 -5.45
C PRO A 159 -7.51 -13.73 -6.29
N PHE A 160 -7.19 -14.23 -7.51
CA PHE A 160 -8.23 -14.66 -8.44
C PHE A 160 -8.53 -16.17 -8.39
N VAL A 161 -7.59 -17.00 -7.93
CA VAL A 161 -7.73 -18.47 -7.95
C VAL A 161 -7.50 -19.07 -6.56
N ILE A 162 -6.40 -18.70 -5.88
CA ILE A 162 -6.01 -19.37 -4.64
C ILE A 162 -6.91 -18.92 -3.47
N GLU A 163 -6.96 -17.64 -3.21
CA GLU A 163 -7.70 -17.06 -2.09
C GLU A 163 -9.22 -17.33 -2.14
N PRO A 164 -9.92 -17.23 -3.29
CA PRO A 164 -11.34 -17.49 -3.36
C PRO A 164 -11.74 -18.96 -3.10
N ASN A 165 -10.82 -19.90 -3.34
CA ASN A 165 -11.12 -21.32 -3.32
C ASN A 165 -10.53 -22.08 -2.13
N LEU A 166 -9.43 -21.62 -1.54
CA LEU A 166 -8.66 -22.35 -0.54
C LEU A 166 -8.53 -21.56 0.77
N GLY A 167 -8.71 -22.24 1.91
CA GLY A 167 -8.34 -21.72 3.23
C GLY A 167 -6.80 -21.67 3.42
N LEU A 168 -6.32 -20.90 4.38
CA LEU A 168 -4.87 -20.70 4.62
C LEU A 168 -4.13 -22.02 4.86
N ALA A 169 -4.71 -22.97 5.59
CA ALA A 169 -4.11 -24.28 5.84
C ALA A 169 -3.94 -25.11 4.54
N GLU A 170 -4.92 -25.06 3.64
CA GLU A 170 -4.87 -25.72 2.34
C GLU A 170 -3.84 -25.04 1.43
N GLN A 171 -3.86 -23.70 1.36
CA GLN A 171 -2.88 -22.92 0.61
C GLN A 171 -1.45 -23.29 1.00
N ARG A 172 -1.18 -23.36 2.31
CA ARG A 172 0.11 -23.75 2.86
C ARG A 172 0.51 -25.18 2.45
N SER A 173 -0.40 -26.13 2.52
CA SER A 173 -0.17 -27.52 2.15
C SER A 173 0.21 -27.65 0.67
N PHE A 174 -0.50 -26.96 -0.23
CA PHE A 174 -0.18 -26.91 -1.66
C PHE A 174 1.16 -26.23 -1.92
N TRP A 175 1.47 -25.17 -1.19
CA TRP A 175 2.74 -24.47 -1.32
C TRP A 175 3.91 -25.35 -0.90
N LEU A 176 3.82 -26.06 0.22
CA LEU A 176 4.85 -27.00 0.70
C LEU A 176 5.06 -28.17 -0.27
N ALA A 177 3.99 -28.70 -0.87
CA ALA A 177 4.08 -29.73 -1.91
C ALA A 177 4.83 -29.20 -3.16
N GLY A 178 4.50 -27.96 -3.60
CA GLY A 178 5.21 -27.26 -4.67
C GLY A 178 6.69 -27.03 -4.35
N PHE A 179 7.00 -26.67 -3.10
CA PHE A 179 8.38 -26.51 -2.63
C PHE A 179 9.15 -27.84 -2.65
N GLY A 180 8.52 -28.95 -2.26
CA GLY A 180 9.08 -30.30 -2.38
C GLY A 180 9.40 -30.67 -3.85
N LEU A 181 8.49 -30.35 -4.80
CA LEU A 181 8.74 -30.54 -6.22
C LEU A 181 9.92 -29.67 -6.70
N PHE A 182 10.02 -28.42 -6.24
CA PHE A 182 11.15 -27.55 -6.57
C PHE A 182 12.50 -28.11 -6.07
N ILE A 183 12.55 -28.77 -4.89
CA ILE A 183 13.74 -29.46 -4.40
C ILE A 183 14.16 -30.54 -5.40
N LEU A 184 13.26 -31.41 -5.85
CA LEU A 184 13.53 -32.47 -6.82
C LEU A 184 14.05 -31.91 -8.15
N MET A 185 13.46 -30.82 -8.61
CA MET A 185 13.89 -30.18 -9.84
C MET A 185 15.24 -29.48 -9.71
N SER A 186 15.54 -28.86 -8.59
CA SER A 186 16.84 -28.26 -8.31
C SER A 186 17.94 -29.33 -8.26
N PHE A 187 17.67 -30.47 -7.64
CA PHE A 187 18.56 -31.61 -7.63
C PHE A 187 18.90 -32.08 -9.06
N GLY A 188 17.88 -32.28 -9.91
CA GLY A 188 18.06 -32.64 -11.31
C GLY A 188 18.82 -31.59 -12.11
N ALA A 189 18.56 -30.29 -11.89
CA ALA A 189 19.27 -29.20 -12.57
C ALA A 189 20.78 -29.22 -12.26
N ILE A 190 21.17 -29.44 -10.99
CA ILE A 190 22.58 -29.56 -10.58
C ILE A 190 23.25 -30.80 -11.23
N LEU A 191 22.54 -31.93 -11.33
CA LEU A 191 23.05 -33.12 -11.99
C LEU A 191 23.36 -32.93 -13.48
N MET A 192 22.59 -32.05 -14.16
CA MET A 192 22.77 -31.73 -15.58
C MET A 192 24.00 -30.84 -15.86
N THR A 193 24.64 -30.24 -14.86
CA THR A 193 25.87 -29.45 -15.05
C THR A 193 27.06 -30.38 -15.39
N LYS A 194 27.98 -29.95 -16.28
CA LYS A 194 29.16 -30.76 -16.66
C LYS A 194 30.11 -30.94 -15.49
N LYS A 195 30.69 -32.17 -15.38
CA LYS A 195 31.81 -32.45 -14.47
C LYS A 195 33.07 -31.75 -15.01
N GLY A 196 33.73 -30.91 -14.21
CA GLY A 196 35.05 -30.37 -14.54
C GLY A 196 35.09 -28.89 -14.95
N SER A 197 33.97 -28.19 -14.98
CA SER A 197 33.94 -26.74 -15.30
C SER A 197 34.39 -25.84 -14.12
N HIS A 198 35.48 -26.18 -13.48
CA HIS A 198 36.28 -25.30 -12.62
C HIS A 198 37.45 -24.68 -13.42
N GLU A 199 37.32 -24.57 -14.73
CA GLU A 199 38.24 -23.76 -15.51
C GLU A 199 37.93 -22.28 -15.28
N ASP A 200 39.02 -21.58 -15.00
CA ASP A 200 39.15 -20.15 -14.78
C ASP A 200 38.21 -19.35 -15.66
N PRO A 201 37.35 -18.45 -15.10
CA PRO A 201 36.52 -17.54 -15.91
C PRO A 201 37.39 -16.61 -16.78
N HIS A 202 38.72 -16.64 -16.65
CA HIS A 202 39.67 -15.79 -17.36
C HIS A 202 40.52 -16.53 -18.40
N ALA A 203 40.25 -17.82 -18.71
CA ALA A 203 40.92 -18.45 -19.82
C ALA A 203 40.45 -17.85 -21.16
N PRO A 204 41.32 -17.34 -22.03
CA PRO A 204 40.95 -16.81 -23.34
C PRO A 204 40.30 -17.94 -24.15
N SER A 205 39.05 -17.76 -24.53
CA SER A 205 38.33 -18.66 -25.44
C SER A 205 39.07 -18.66 -26.77
N GLY A 206 39.59 -19.85 -27.15
CA GLY A 206 40.20 -20.06 -28.44
C GLY A 206 39.28 -19.64 -29.59
N GLU A 207 39.91 -19.10 -30.61
CA GLU A 207 39.28 -18.65 -31.87
C GLU A 207 38.23 -19.65 -32.38
N VAL A 208 36.96 -19.26 -32.29
CA VAL A 208 35.90 -19.93 -33.04
C VAL A 208 35.66 -19.06 -34.28
N LEU A 209 36.02 -19.61 -35.44
CA LEU A 209 35.70 -19.07 -36.77
C LEU A 209 34.23 -18.63 -36.82
N ALA A 210 34.02 -17.35 -37.11
CA ALA A 210 32.70 -16.74 -37.31
C ALA A 210 32.02 -17.30 -38.55
N PRO A 211 30.72 -17.69 -38.51
CA PRO A 211 29.95 -17.85 -39.71
C PRO A 211 29.53 -16.43 -40.22
N SER A 212 29.90 -16.18 -41.46
CA SER A 212 29.47 -14.98 -42.19
C SER A 212 27.97 -14.98 -42.41
N GLY A 213 27.27 -14.04 -41.81
CA GLY A 213 25.85 -13.82 -42.05
C GLY A 213 25.40 -12.56 -41.30
N ASP A 214 25.13 -11.48 -42.02
CA ASP A 214 24.66 -10.19 -41.58
C ASP A 214 23.43 -10.27 -40.69
N VAL A 215 23.61 -10.11 -39.37
CA VAL A 215 22.62 -9.50 -38.48
C VAL A 215 23.44 -8.66 -37.50
N ASP A 216 23.25 -7.36 -37.55
CA ASP A 216 23.92 -6.34 -36.73
C ASP A 216 23.39 -6.37 -35.29
N SER A 217 23.71 -7.46 -34.56
CA SER A 217 23.61 -7.62 -33.11
C SER A 217 24.87 -8.29 -32.60
N GLY A 218 25.97 -7.54 -32.70
CA GLY A 218 27.24 -7.94 -32.07
C GLY A 218 27.06 -8.15 -30.58
N PRO A 219 27.77 -9.16 -29.97
CA PRO A 219 27.77 -9.32 -28.52
C PRO A 219 28.22 -8.00 -27.89
N ALA A 220 27.51 -7.57 -26.85
CA ALA A 220 27.91 -6.39 -26.08
C ALA A 220 29.38 -6.56 -25.70
N GLU A 221 30.24 -5.69 -26.22
CA GLU A 221 31.66 -5.66 -25.87
C GLU A 221 31.77 -5.77 -24.34
N ASP A 222 32.72 -6.58 -23.84
CA ASP A 222 33.05 -6.70 -22.43
C ASP A 222 33.60 -5.37 -21.89
N ARG A 223 32.72 -4.37 -21.79
CA ARG A 223 33.06 -3.09 -21.16
C ARG A 223 33.35 -3.37 -19.69
N PRO A 224 34.47 -2.86 -19.17
CA PRO A 224 34.82 -3.10 -17.77
C PRO A 224 33.69 -2.64 -16.84
N ILE A 225 33.35 -3.48 -15.86
CA ILE A 225 32.36 -3.15 -14.83
C ILE A 225 33.06 -2.26 -13.81
N ASP A 226 33.01 -0.95 -14.06
CA ASP A 226 33.49 0.08 -13.14
C ASP A 226 32.40 0.44 -12.09
N TRP A 227 32.78 1.22 -11.08
CA TRP A 227 31.86 1.65 -10.03
C TRP A 227 30.72 2.54 -10.58
N ARG A 228 30.95 3.31 -11.67
CA ARG A 228 29.93 4.16 -12.30
C ARG A 228 28.86 3.32 -12.98
N ARG A 229 29.24 2.19 -13.59
CA ARG A 229 28.28 1.25 -14.20
C ARG A 229 27.44 0.57 -13.13
N ARG A 230 28.05 0.19 -12.00
CA ARG A 230 27.32 -0.36 -10.85
C ARG A 230 26.32 0.63 -10.26
N LEU A 231 26.72 1.90 -10.09
CA LEU A 231 25.81 2.96 -9.64
C LEU A 231 24.63 3.19 -10.60
N ARG A 232 24.88 3.14 -11.92
CA ARG A 232 23.80 3.26 -12.91
C ARG A 232 22.82 2.10 -12.80
N TRP A 233 23.29 0.85 -12.67
CA TRP A 233 22.42 -0.31 -12.47
C TRP A 233 21.62 -0.19 -11.18
N THR A 234 22.25 0.22 -10.10
CA THR A 234 21.56 0.48 -8.83
C THR A 234 20.46 1.52 -9.00
N PHE A 235 20.76 2.65 -9.67
CA PHE A 235 19.79 3.70 -9.91
C PHE A 235 18.64 3.27 -10.83
N TYR A 236 18.93 2.54 -11.91
CA TYR A 236 17.93 2.02 -12.83
C TYR A 236 17.01 0.98 -12.19
N ALA A 237 17.44 0.30 -11.15
CA ALA A 237 16.60 -0.61 -10.35
C ALA A 237 15.89 0.11 -9.18
N PHE A 238 16.56 1.09 -8.55
CA PHE A 238 16.02 1.88 -7.45
C PHE A 238 14.76 2.66 -7.85
N VAL A 239 14.83 3.41 -8.97
CA VAL A 239 13.72 4.28 -9.38
C VAL A 239 12.42 3.50 -9.62
N PRO A 240 12.38 2.41 -10.43
CA PRO A 240 11.16 1.62 -10.58
C PRO A 240 10.66 0.99 -9.30
N SER A 241 11.56 0.52 -8.42
CA SER A 241 11.19 -0.08 -7.14
C SER A 241 10.61 0.93 -6.17
N SER A 242 11.22 2.11 -6.06
CA SER A 242 10.71 3.20 -5.23
C SER A 242 9.40 3.75 -5.80
N MET A 243 9.25 3.83 -7.13
CA MET A 243 7.99 4.23 -7.78
C MET A 243 6.88 3.22 -7.51
N LEU A 244 7.17 1.91 -7.52
CA LEU A 244 6.21 0.87 -7.15
C LEU A 244 5.63 1.13 -5.75
N LEU A 245 6.51 1.38 -4.77
CA LEU A 245 6.09 1.59 -3.38
C LEU A 245 5.39 2.94 -3.20
N GLY A 246 5.90 4.01 -3.81
CA GLY A 246 5.28 5.33 -3.77
C GLY A 246 3.86 5.32 -4.38
N VAL A 247 3.69 4.71 -5.56
CA VAL A 247 2.36 4.54 -6.18
C VAL A 247 1.46 3.67 -5.30
N THR A 248 1.99 2.59 -4.71
CA THR A 248 1.20 1.72 -3.82
C THR A 248 0.72 2.47 -2.59
N SER A 249 1.60 3.25 -1.93
CA SER A 249 1.23 4.06 -0.77
C SER A 249 0.18 5.11 -1.13
N HIS A 250 0.38 5.85 -2.23
CA HIS A 250 -0.56 6.86 -2.69
C HIS A 250 -1.94 6.25 -3.01
N LEU A 251 -1.99 5.13 -3.72
CA LEU A 251 -3.24 4.43 -4.00
C LEU A 251 -3.92 3.91 -2.73
N SER A 252 -3.15 3.44 -1.74
CA SER A 252 -3.69 2.89 -0.50
C SER A 252 -4.19 3.95 0.46
N MET A 253 -3.66 5.18 0.41
CA MET A 253 -4.08 6.30 1.25
C MET A 253 -5.30 7.02 0.69
N ASP A 254 -5.32 7.24 -0.65
CA ASP A 254 -6.32 8.11 -1.28
C ASP A 254 -7.54 7.34 -1.83
N ILE A 255 -7.43 6.01 -1.99
CA ILE A 255 -8.47 5.25 -2.69
C ILE A 255 -9.13 4.23 -1.80
N ALA A 256 -8.40 3.32 -1.23
CA ALA A 256 -8.86 2.35 -0.24
C ALA A 256 -7.72 1.40 0.16
N SER A 257 -7.50 1.18 1.43
CA SER A 257 -6.52 0.20 1.89
C SER A 257 -7.10 -1.20 1.94
N PHE A 258 -7.47 -1.80 0.78
CA PHE A 258 -7.79 -3.22 0.84
C PHE A 258 -6.56 -4.10 0.66
N PRO A 259 -6.54 -5.25 1.35
CA PRO A 259 -5.36 -6.08 1.52
C PRO A 259 -4.69 -6.61 0.26
N LEU A 260 -5.21 -6.39 -0.93
CA LEU A 260 -4.62 -6.87 -2.19
C LEU A 260 -4.42 -5.77 -3.23
N LEU A 261 -4.64 -4.49 -2.87
CA LEU A 261 -4.46 -3.39 -3.82
C LEU A 261 -3.03 -3.33 -4.38
N TRP A 262 -2.02 -3.65 -3.55
CA TRP A 262 -0.62 -3.69 -3.96
C TRP A 262 -0.30 -4.73 -5.05
N VAL A 263 -1.17 -5.71 -5.28
CA VAL A 263 -1.01 -6.71 -6.34
C VAL A 263 -1.01 -6.06 -7.72
N LEU A 264 -1.84 -5.05 -7.95
CA LEU A 264 -1.92 -4.37 -9.26
C LEU A 264 -0.63 -3.61 -9.61
N PRO A 265 -0.11 -2.70 -8.76
CA PRO A 265 1.18 -2.06 -9.02
C PRO A 265 2.32 -3.07 -9.19
N LEU A 266 2.38 -4.11 -8.37
CA LEU A 266 3.41 -5.13 -8.48
C LEU A 266 3.28 -5.96 -9.76
N ALA A 267 2.07 -6.26 -10.22
CA ALA A 267 1.84 -6.93 -11.49
C ALA A 267 2.33 -6.08 -12.67
N VAL A 268 2.05 -4.77 -12.66
CA VAL A 268 2.57 -3.82 -13.67
C VAL A 268 4.10 -3.79 -13.63
N TYR A 269 4.70 -3.71 -12.45
CA TYR A 269 6.16 -3.74 -12.28
C TYR A 269 6.79 -5.01 -12.88
N LEU A 270 6.24 -6.20 -12.57
CA LEU A 270 6.70 -7.47 -13.14
C LEU A 270 6.51 -7.55 -14.66
N LEU A 271 5.40 -7.03 -15.17
CA LEU A 271 5.14 -6.97 -16.61
C LEU A 271 6.20 -6.11 -17.31
N THR A 272 6.59 -4.97 -16.72
CA THR A 272 7.66 -4.13 -17.30
C THR A 272 9.01 -4.83 -17.31
N MET A 273 9.32 -5.67 -16.32
CA MET A 273 10.51 -6.54 -16.32
C MET A 273 10.45 -7.57 -17.47
N ILE A 274 9.31 -8.26 -17.62
CA ILE A 274 9.13 -9.25 -18.69
C ILE A 274 9.36 -8.61 -20.04
N VAL A 275 8.69 -7.49 -20.32
CA VAL A 275 8.77 -6.80 -21.61
C VAL A 275 10.18 -6.26 -21.88
N ALA A 276 10.83 -5.65 -20.87
CA ALA A 276 12.16 -5.05 -21.03
C ALA A 276 13.26 -6.08 -21.33
N PHE A 277 13.15 -7.31 -20.78
CA PHE A 277 14.14 -8.36 -21.01
C PHE A 277 13.79 -9.29 -22.19
N ALA A 278 12.56 -9.21 -22.72
CA ALA A 278 12.13 -9.98 -23.91
C ALA A 278 12.23 -9.22 -25.22
N ALA A 279 12.13 -7.88 -25.19
CA ALA A 279 12.09 -7.02 -26.38
C ALA A 279 13.45 -6.35 -26.66
N ASP A 280 13.53 -5.61 -27.80
CA ASP A 280 14.67 -4.75 -28.11
C ASP A 280 14.67 -3.52 -27.17
N SER A 281 15.49 -3.62 -26.12
CA SER A 281 15.59 -2.61 -25.08
C SER A 281 16.06 -1.25 -25.57
N ASN A 282 16.94 -1.19 -26.56
CA ASN A 282 17.43 0.07 -27.14
C ASN A 282 16.33 0.83 -27.87
N ARG A 283 15.46 0.10 -28.57
CA ARG A 283 14.30 0.66 -29.24
C ARG A 283 13.26 1.14 -28.22
N LEU A 284 13.01 0.37 -27.16
CA LEU A 284 12.11 0.74 -26.08
C LEU A 284 12.57 2.04 -25.39
N VAL A 285 13.81 2.16 -24.98
CA VAL A 285 14.36 3.37 -24.33
C VAL A 285 14.14 4.63 -25.20
N LYS A 286 14.30 4.51 -26.52
CA LYS A 286 14.05 5.65 -27.43
C LYS A 286 12.57 6.02 -27.53
N SER A 287 11.69 5.02 -27.63
CA SER A 287 10.24 5.22 -27.81
C SER A 287 9.53 5.71 -26.54
N LEU A 288 10.04 5.36 -25.35
CA LEU A 288 9.40 5.68 -24.07
C LEU A 288 9.66 7.11 -23.56
N ARG A 289 10.59 7.87 -24.14
CA ARG A 289 10.96 9.21 -23.66
C ARG A 289 9.77 10.16 -23.55
N ARG A 290 8.97 10.29 -24.62
CA ARG A 290 7.79 11.18 -24.63
C ARG A 290 6.65 10.64 -23.77
N PRO A 291 6.23 9.37 -23.88
CA PRO A 291 5.23 8.79 -23.01
C PRO A 291 5.55 8.97 -21.53
N MET A 292 6.81 8.84 -21.13
CA MET A 292 7.24 9.02 -19.75
C MET A 292 7.00 10.45 -19.24
N VAL A 293 7.36 11.47 -20.03
CA VAL A 293 7.11 12.87 -19.65
C VAL A 293 5.62 13.15 -19.55
N ILE A 294 4.80 12.63 -20.48
CA ILE A 294 3.34 12.79 -20.45
C ILE A 294 2.75 12.11 -19.21
N ALA A 295 3.20 10.90 -18.88
CA ALA A 295 2.74 10.17 -17.69
C ALA A 295 3.11 10.90 -16.40
N ILE A 296 4.33 11.45 -16.30
CA ILE A 296 4.78 12.24 -15.15
C ILE A 296 3.95 13.53 -15.02
N ILE A 297 3.68 14.21 -16.12
CA ILE A 297 2.79 15.38 -16.11
C ILE A 297 1.41 15.01 -15.59
N GLY A 298 0.81 13.94 -16.12
CA GLY A 298 -0.51 13.47 -15.67
C GLY A 298 -0.53 13.14 -14.18
N ALA A 299 0.48 12.45 -13.68
CA ALA A 299 0.60 12.14 -12.26
C ALA A 299 0.80 13.39 -11.40
N THR A 300 1.62 14.34 -11.84
CA THR A 300 1.83 15.62 -11.13
C THR A 300 0.52 16.41 -11.04
N ILE A 301 -0.24 16.47 -12.12
CA ILE A 301 -1.56 17.13 -12.12
C ILE A 301 -2.48 16.47 -11.10
N LEU A 302 -2.50 15.14 -11.01
CA LEU A 302 -3.35 14.43 -10.06
C LEU A 302 -2.93 14.62 -8.61
N VAL A 303 -1.62 14.64 -8.33
CA VAL A 303 -1.10 14.94 -6.98
C VAL A 303 -1.55 16.33 -6.54
N LEU A 304 -1.34 17.34 -7.39
CA LEU A 304 -1.75 18.71 -7.08
C LEU A 304 -3.27 18.89 -7.03
N ALA A 305 -4.04 18.06 -7.77
CA ALA A 305 -5.50 18.08 -7.73
C ALA A 305 -6.05 17.45 -6.44
N SER A 306 -5.43 16.39 -5.93
CA SER A 306 -5.84 15.78 -4.67
C SER A 306 -5.60 16.72 -3.48
N GLU A 307 -4.50 17.44 -3.46
CA GLU A 307 -4.22 18.47 -2.44
C GLU A 307 -5.21 19.64 -2.50
N ALA A 308 -5.64 20.01 -3.71
CA ALA A 308 -6.66 21.06 -3.90
C ALA A 308 -8.10 20.57 -3.66
N GLN A 309 -8.29 19.38 -3.11
CA GLN A 309 -9.62 18.73 -2.90
C GLN A 309 -10.49 18.69 -4.19
N ALA A 310 -9.87 18.78 -5.36
CA ALA A 310 -10.58 18.72 -6.62
C ALA A 310 -11.09 17.30 -6.90
N TYR A 311 -12.37 17.16 -7.20
CA TYR A 311 -13.00 15.87 -7.47
C TYR A 311 -12.38 15.20 -8.72
N ALA A 312 -11.56 14.18 -8.51
CA ALA A 312 -11.03 13.35 -9.57
C ALA A 312 -11.68 11.95 -9.55
N PRO A 313 -12.17 11.44 -10.69
CA PRO A 313 -12.74 10.09 -10.72
C PRO A 313 -11.67 9.06 -10.32
N ILE A 314 -11.92 8.28 -9.28
CA ILE A 314 -11.00 7.29 -8.71
C ILE A 314 -10.43 6.35 -9.77
N LYS A 315 -11.27 5.88 -10.72
CA LYS A 315 -10.83 5.02 -11.82
C LYS A 315 -9.76 5.68 -12.71
N ALA A 316 -9.86 6.99 -12.92
CA ALA A 316 -8.87 7.76 -13.68
C ALA A 316 -7.57 7.91 -12.87
N LEU A 317 -7.67 8.20 -11.57
CA LEU A 317 -6.53 8.28 -10.68
C LEU A 317 -5.72 6.98 -10.68
N VAL A 318 -6.37 5.84 -10.44
CA VAL A 318 -5.73 4.50 -10.50
C VAL A 318 -5.08 4.25 -11.86
N ALA A 319 -5.80 4.52 -12.95
CA ALA A 319 -5.30 4.26 -14.31
C ALA A 319 -4.04 5.09 -14.63
N VAL A 320 -4.02 6.37 -14.26
CA VAL A 320 -2.85 7.25 -14.50
C VAL A 320 -1.66 6.83 -13.65
N GLN A 321 -1.86 6.46 -12.39
CA GLN A 321 -0.80 5.98 -11.50
C GLN A 321 -0.20 4.66 -12.00
N LEU A 322 -1.01 3.71 -12.42
CA LEU A 322 -0.54 2.44 -13.00
C LEU A 322 0.17 2.66 -14.35
N LEU A 323 -0.32 3.59 -15.19
CA LEU A 323 0.33 3.96 -16.44
C LEU A 323 1.71 4.60 -16.17
N LEU A 324 1.79 5.53 -15.22
CA LEU A 324 3.05 6.13 -14.78
C LEU A 324 4.05 5.07 -14.35
N LEU A 325 3.65 4.19 -13.42
CA LEU A 325 4.48 3.08 -12.96
C LEU A 325 4.93 2.19 -14.13
N GLY A 326 4.00 1.88 -15.05
CA GLY A 326 4.29 1.08 -16.24
C GLY A 326 5.34 1.71 -17.13
N VAL A 327 5.22 3.01 -17.42
CA VAL A 327 6.14 3.71 -18.32
C VAL A 327 7.51 3.96 -17.65
N VAL A 328 7.54 4.39 -16.39
CA VAL A 328 8.79 4.61 -15.63
C VAL A 328 9.50 3.28 -15.38
N GLY A 329 8.74 2.25 -14.96
CA GLY A 329 9.29 0.91 -14.76
C GLY A 329 9.87 0.32 -16.05
N LEU A 330 9.12 0.40 -17.16
CA LEU A 330 9.60 -0.09 -18.45
C LEU A 330 10.84 0.68 -18.94
N MET A 331 10.94 1.99 -18.70
CA MET A 331 12.13 2.79 -19.00
C MET A 331 13.34 2.31 -18.20
N GLY A 332 13.24 2.24 -16.87
CA GLY A 332 14.34 1.82 -15.99
C GLY A 332 14.80 0.39 -16.28
N HIS A 333 13.86 -0.55 -16.43
CA HIS A 333 14.17 -1.95 -16.75
C HIS A 333 14.75 -2.14 -18.16
N SER A 334 14.31 -1.32 -19.15
CA SER A 334 14.92 -1.34 -20.48
C SER A 334 16.34 -0.78 -20.46
N MET A 335 16.62 0.22 -19.63
CA MET A 335 18.00 0.72 -19.43
C MET A 335 18.89 -0.33 -18.78
N LEU A 336 18.39 -1.09 -17.78
CA LEU A 336 19.09 -2.24 -17.21
C LEU A 336 19.37 -3.32 -18.26
N SER A 337 18.34 -3.71 -19.02
CA SER A 337 18.46 -4.75 -20.04
C SER A 337 19.40 -4.36 -21.18
N SER A 338 19.43 -3.06 -21.57
CA SER A 338 20.33 -2.57 -22.62
C SER A 338 21.80 -2.50 -22.20
N ASP A 339 22.10 -2.38 -20.90
CA ASP A 339 23.46 -2.32 -20.33
C ASP A 339 23.85 -3.64 -19.61
N ARG A 340 23.15 -4.75 -19.89
CA ARG A 340 23.44 -6.06 -19.29
C ARG A 340 24.84 -6.55 -19.68
N PRO A 341 25.61 -7.17 -18.75
CA PRO A 341 26.92 -7.72 -19.03
C PRO A 341 26.86 -9.12 -19.66
N SER A 342 28.02 -9.66 -20.02
CA SER A 342 28.16 -11.07 -20.44
C SER A 342 27.77 -12.06 -19.32
N ALA A 343 27.53 -13.33 -19.67
CA ALA A 343 27.13 -14.39 -18.74
C ALA A 343 28.11 -14.62 -17.57
N SER A 344 29.39 -14.26 -17.74
CA SER A 344 30.43 -14.34 -16.69
C SER A 344 30.14 -13.42 -15.48
N HIS A 345 29.45 -12.31 -15.69
CA HIS A 345 29.08 -11.33 -14.66
C HIS A 345 27.60 -11.35 -14.27
N LEU A 346 26.86 -12.36 -14.70
CA LEU A 346 25.41 -12.49 -14.50
C LEU A 346 24.98 -12.35 -13.03
N THR A 347 25.64 -13.06 -12.11
CA THR A 347 25.28 -13.03 -10.68
C THR A 347 25.61 -11.71 -10.02
N GLU A 348 26.65 -11.00 -10.47
CA GLU A 348 26.99 -9.65 -10.00
C GLU A 348 25.94 -8.64 -10.47
N PHE A 349 25.51 -8.73 -11.71
CA PHE A 349 24.46 -7.87 -12.27
C PHE A 349 23.15 -8.00 -11.49
N TYR A 350 22.69 -9.22 -11.24
CA TYR A 350 21.49 -9.46 -10.46
C TYR A 350 21.61 -9.02 -9.00
N LEU A 351 22.78 -9.20 -8.39
CA LEU A 351 23.04 -8.71 -7.03
C LEU A 351 22.90 -7.18 -6.97
N ILE A 352 23.53 -6.45 -7.89
CA ILE A 352 23.46 -4.98 -7.92
C ILE A 352 22.03 -4.50 -8.21
N MET A 353 21.33 -5.15 -9.13
CA MET A 353 19.92 -4.86 -9.41
C MET A 353 19.05 -5.08 -8.17
N SER A 354 19.30 -6.17 -7.41
CA SER A 354 18.59 -6.44 -6.16
C SER A 354 18.94 -5.43 -5.06
N ILE A 355 20.18 -4.93 -5.00
CA ILE A 355 20.55 -3.82 -4.11
C ILE A 355 19.74 -2.58 -4.45
N GLY A 356 19.63 -2.21 -5.73
CA GLY A 356 18.82 -1.07 -6.15
C GLY A 356 17.34 -1.22 -5.75
N GLY A 357 16.77 -2.40 -5.97
CA GLY A 357 15.39 -2.70 -5.55
C GLY A 357 15.20 -2.60 -4.03
N ALA A 358 16.11 -3.21 -3.26
CA ALA A 358 16.06 -3.17 -1.79
C ALA A 358 16.24 -1.74 -1.24
N LEU A 359 17.10 -0.92 -1.86
CA LEU A 359 17.23 0.50 -1.49
C LEU A 359 15.94 1.29 -1.73
N GLY A 360 15.17 0.97 -2.79
CA GLY A 360 13.83 1.52 -2.98
C GLY A 360 12.89 1.15 -1.84
N GLY A 361 12.93 -0.12 -1.40
CA GLY A 361 12.17 -0.60 -0.24
C GLY A 361 12.56 0.10 1.07
N VAL A 362 13.86 0.19 1.34
CA VAL A 362 14.38 0.87 2.55
C VAL A 362 14.02 2.36 2.54
N PHE A 363 14.13 3.04 1.39
CA PHE A 363 13.77 4.45 1.28
C PHE A 363 12.30 4.68 1.61
N ASN A 364 11.37 3.97 0.97
CA ASN A 364 9.94 4.18 1.18
C ASN A 364 9.43 3.57 2.50
N GLY A 365 9.97 2.42 2.94
CA GLY A 365 9.46 1.70 4.10
C GLY A 365 10.11 2.06 5.43
N VAL A 366 11.29 2.71 5.42
CA VAL A 366 12.02 3.04 6.65
C VAL A 366 12.45 4.51 6.67
N VAL A 367 13.18 4.95 5.63
CA VAL A 367 13.81 6.29 5.64
C VAL A 367 12.74 7.37 5.57
N ALA A 368 11.80 7.26 4.63
CA ALA A 368 10.76 8.25 4.45
C ALA A 368 9.83 8.37 5.68
N PRO A 369 9.29 7.28 6.27
CA PRO A 369 8.47 7.39 7.48
C PRO A 369 9.19 7.93 8.71
N LEU A 370 10.52 7.82 8.77
CA LEU A 370 11.32 8.37 9.89
C LEU A 370 11.67 9.85 9.72
N ILE A 371 11.66 10.37 8.50
CA ILE A 371 12.13 11.74 8.20
C ILE A 371 10.98 12.68 7.86
N PHE A 372 9.94 12.16 7.19
CA PHE A 372 8.84 12.95 6.66
C PHE A 372 7.55 12.69 7.43
N GLU A 373 6.86 13.73 7.80
CA GLU A 373 5.53 13.69 8.42
C GLU A 373 4.42 13.43 7.41
N THR A 374 4.70 13.62 6.12
CA THR A 374 3.79 13.38 5.00
C THR A 374 4.39 12.42 3.97
N THR A 375 3.70 12.10 2.86
CA THR A 375 4.16 11.19 1.80
C THR A 375 5.12 11.85 0.80
N LEU A 376 6.14 12.58 1.28
CA LEU A 376 7.11 13.27 0.40
C LEU A 376 7.94 12.33 -0.47
N GLU A 377 8.04 11.03 -0.11
CA GLU A 377 8.74 10.03 -0.91
C GLU A 377 8.18 9.92 -2.32
N TYR A 378 6.88 10.09 -2.52
CA TYR A 378 6.26 9.97 -3.83
C TYR A 378 6.65 11.14 -4.78
N PRO A 379 6.49 12.43 -4.41
CA PRO A 379 7.03 13.55 -5.19
C PRO A 379 8.53 13.47 -5.48
N ILE A 380 9.33 13.04 -4.49
CA ILE A 380 10.78 12.86 -4.66
C ILE A 380 11.08 11.81 -5.74
N VAL A 381 10.39 10.69 -5.72
CA VAL A 381 10.60 9.63 -6.72
C VAL A 381 10.11 10.04 -8.10
N LEU A 382 9.05 10.86 -8.22
CA LEU A 382 8.65 11.46 -9.51
C LEU A 382 9.79 12.30 -10.10
N VAL A 383 10.43 13.12 -9.27
CA VAL A 383 11.60 13.91 -9.69
C VAL A 383 12.78 12.99 -10.06
N CYS A 384 13.04 11.92 -9.29
CA CYS A 384 14.08 10.94 -9.62
C CYS A 384 13.78 10.17 -10.92
N ALA A 385 12.51 9.89 -11.22
CA ALA A 385 12.12 9.21 -12.46
C ALA A 385 12.54 10.02 -13.70
N VAL A 386 12.43 11.34 -13.65
CA VAL A 386 12.87 12.23 -14.74
C VAL A 386 14.36 12.11 -15.01
N ALA A 387 15.18 11.75 -14.01
CA ALA A 387 16.61 11.54 -14.20
C ALA A 387 16.96 10.31 -15.08
N LEU A 388 15.98 9.42 -15.36
CA LEU A 388 16.11 8.37 -16.39
C LEU A 388 16.08 8.94 -17.82
N LEU A 389 15.61 10.16 -18.03
CA LEU A 389 15.68 10.81 -19.34
C LEU A 389 17.14 11.15 -19.71
N PRO A 390 17.45 11.25 -21.02
CA PRO A 390 18.80 11.58 -21.45
C PRO A 390 19.21 12.97 -20.97
N TRP A 391 20.41 13.06 -20.43
CA TRP A 391 21.01 14.33 -20.02
C TRP A 391 21.73 14.96 -21.21
N ARG A 392 21.23 16.09 -21.65
CA ARG A 392 21.84 16.82 -22.78
C ARG A 392 23.22 17.34 -22.39
N LYS A 393 24.25 16.89 -23.09
CA LYS A 393 25.63 17.32 -22.85
C LYS A 393 25.88 18.67 -23.54
N ILE A 394 25.49 19.76 -22.88
CA ILE A 394 25.58 21.12 -23.44
C ILE A 394 27.03 21.51 -23.81
N GLY A 395 28.02 20.97 -23.09
CA GLY A 395 29.45 21.23 -23.38
C GLY A 395 29.91 20.73 -24.75
N GLU A 396 29.28 19.66 -25.26
CA GLU A 396 29.61 19.03 -26.55
C GLU A 396 28.90 19.70 -27.76
N ILE A 397 28.05 20.73 -27.52
CA ILE A 397 27.34 21.45 -28.58
C ILE A 397 28.26 22.50 -29.14
N GLU A 398 28.64 22.35 -30.43
CA GLU A 398 29.55 23.27 -31.14
C GLU A 398 28.83 24.54 -31.59
N ASP A 399 27.57 24.45 -32.05
CA ASP A 399 26.79 25.60 -32.50
C ASP A 399 26.42 26.54 -31.33
N PRO A 400 26.91 27.81 -31.34
CA PRO A 400 26.64 28.75 -30.27
C PRO A 400 25.15 29.07 -30.06
N LYS A 401 24.34 29.06 -31.14
CA LYS A 401 22.88 29.29 -31.05
C LYS A 401 22.19 28.14 -30.35
N LEU A 402 22.49 26.89 -30.73
CA LEU A 402 21.94 25.68 -30.11
C LEU A 402 22.43 25.55 -28.67
N LYS A 403 23.67 25.90 -28.38
CA LYS A 403 24.23 25.92 -27.01
C LYS A 403 23.52 26.94 -26.13
N ARG A 404 23.26 28.15 -26.63
CA ARG A 404 22.49 29.18 -25.90
C ARG A 404 21.05 28.73 -25.67
N GLN A 405 20.40 28.15 -26.68
CA GLN A 405 19.04 27.59 -26.51
C GLN A 405 19.00 26.47 -25.48
N ALA A 406 19.99 25.58 -25.46
CA ALA A 406 20.08 24.51 -24.46
C ALA A 406 20.23 25.06 -23.03
N TRP A 407 21.02 26.11 -22.82
CA TRP A 407 21.14 26.82 -21.55
C TRP A 407 19.86 27.55 -21.17
N MET A 408 19.14 28.17 -22.10
CA MET A 408 17.86 28.81 -21.84
C MET A 408 16.81 27.77 -21.39
N ILE A 409 16.79 26.57 -21.97
CA ILE A 409 15.92 25.48 -21.54
C ILE A 409 16.32 25.02 -20.13
N ARG A 410 17.61 24.75 -19.87
CA ARG A 410 18.08 24.15 -18.61
C ARG A 410 17.99 25.09 -17.41
N ILE A 411 18.18 26.37 -17.57
CA ILE A 411 18.16 27.38 -16.49
C ILE A 411 16.93 28.28 -16.61
N GLY A 412 16.61 28.74 -17.82
CA GLY A 412 15.56 29.72 -18.05
C GLY A 412 14.14 29.16 -17.75
N LEU A 413 13.85 27.91 -18.16
CA LEU A 413 12.54 27.34 -17.87
C LEU A 413 12.30 27.11 -16.37
N PRO A 414 13.24 26.54 -15.58
CA PRO A 414 13.05 26.42 -14.13
C PRO A 414 12.90 27.78 -13.43
N LEU A 415 13.70 28.77 -13.79
CA LEU A 415 13.58 30.13 -13.25
C LEU A 415 12.23 30.77 -13.61
N LEU A 416 11.77 30.59 -14.85
CA LEU A 416 10.46 31.07 -15.28
C LEU A 416 9.33 30.35 -14.54
N SER A 417 9.45 29.04 -14.31
CA SER A 417 8.50 28.26 -13.51
C SER A 417 8.43 28.79 -12.08
N LEU A 418 9.59 29.06 -11.45
CA LEU A 418 9.66 29.60 -10.10
C LEU A 418 9.00 31.00 -10.02
N VAL A 419 9.35 31.91 -10.93
CA VAL A 419 8.72 33.24 -10.97
C VAL A 419 7.22 33.14 -11.21
N TYR A 420 6.80 32.25 -12.10
CA TYR A 420 5.39 32.02 -12.38
C TYR A 420 4.64 31.54 -11.14
N MET A 421 5.14 30.54 -10.44
CA MET A 421 4.52 30.01 -9.20
C MET A 421 4.42 31.10 -8.12
N GLN A 422 5.47 31.90 -7.93
CA GLN A 422 5.48 33.03 -6.98
C GLN A 422 4.45 34.11 -7.34
N VAL A 423 4.27 34.42 -8.62
CA VAL A 423 3.29 35.41 -9.10
C VAL A 423 1.89 34.84 -8.94
N MET A 424 1.66 33.61 -9.37
CA MET A 424 0.35 32.97 -9.28
C MET A 424 -0.09 32.75 -7.83
N GLY A 425 0.78 32.32 -6.94
CA GLY A 425 0.47 32.19 -5.52
C GLY A 425 0.01 33.50 -4.86
N ARG A 426 0.44 34.65 -5.38
CA ARG A 426 0.04 35.96 -4.84
C ARG A 426 -1.19 36.59 -5.51
N PHE A 427 -1.38 36.33 -6.79
CA PHE A 427 -2.33 37.11 -7.62
C PHE A 427 -3.44 36.25 -8.22
N SER A 428 -3.44 34.93 -8.05
CA SER A 428 -4.41 34.04 -8.70
C SER A 428 -5.85 34.35 -8.25
N VAL A 429 -6.07 34.53 -6.94
CA VAL A 429 -7.39 34.84 -6.38
C VAL A 429 -7.89 36.18 -6.94
N SER A 430 -7.07 37.23 -6.86
CA SER A 430 -7.44 38.58 -7.38
C SER A 430 -7.68 38.53 -8.90
N LEU A 431 -6.98 37.68 -9.64
CA LEU A 431 -7.19 37.50 -11.09
C LEU A 431 -8.57 36.90 -11.38
N VAL A 432 -8.96 35.87 -10.63
CA VAL A 432 -10.23 35.19 -10.82
C VAL A 432 -11.40 36.10 -10.40
N GLU A 433 -11.27 36.86 -9.31
CA GLU A 433 -12.20 37.87 -8.89
C GLU A 433 -12.38 38.96 -9.97
N TRP A 434 -11.26 39.42 -10.54
CA TRP A 434 -11.28 40.40 -11.62
C TRP A 434 -11.96 39.90 -12.89
N LEU A 435 -11.84 38.59 -13.17
CA LEU A 435 -12.52 37.95 -14.31
C LEU A 435 -14.01 37.72 -14.08
N GLY A 436 -14.53 37.93 -12.87
CA GLY A 436 -15.94 37.79 -12.52
C GLY A 436 -16.45 36.34 -12.59
N ILE A 437 -15.58 35.36 -12.31
CA ILE A 437 -15.89 33.92 -12.36
C ILE A 437 -16.67 33.55 -11.09
N SER A 438 -17.67 32.67 -11.21
CA SER A 438 -18.46 32.20 -10.07
C SER A 438 -17.59 31.41 -9.05
N LEU A 439 -17.98 31.41 -7.76
CA LEU A 439 -17.23 30.72 -6.69
C LEU A 439 -16.97 29.25 -6.99
N VAL A 440 -17.93 28.55 -7.59
CA VAL A 440 -17.79 27.12 -7.96
C VAL A 440 -16.77 26.92 -9.10
N ASP A 441 -16.75 27.83 -10.08
CA ASP A 441 -15.82 27.77 -11.22
C ASP A 441 -14.42 28.28 -10.86
N GLN A 442 -14.30 29.08 -9.78
CA GLN A 442 -13.03 29.67 -9.36
C GLN A 442 -11.95 28.64 -9.06
N THR A 443 -12.26 27.59 -8.31
CA THR A 443 -11.31 26.53 -7.95
C THR A 443 -10.77 25.82 -9.19
N ILE A 444 -11.63 25.48 -10.13
CA ILE A 444 -11.24 24.80 -11.37
C ILE A 444 -10.36 25.72 -12.23
N VAL A 445 -10.72 26.97 -12.34
CA VAL A 445 -9.96 27.95 -13.17
C VAL A 445 -8.62 28.29 -12.52
N LEU A 446 -8.57 28.46 -11.21
CA LEU A 446 -7.32 28.67 -10.46
C LEU A 446 -6.38 27.49 -10.65
N PHE A 447 -6.89 26.27 -10.44
CA PHE A 447 -6.15 25.03 -10.65
C PHE A 447 -5.61 24.93 -12.09
N ALA A 448 -6.47 25.18 -13.09
CA ALA A 448 -6.06 25.14 -14.49
C ALA A 448 -4.97 26.18 -14.80
N ILE A 449 -5.06 27.40 -14.29
CA ILE A 449 -4.07 28.44 -14.48
C ILE A 449 -2.76 28.06 -13.81
N ILE A 450 -2.78 27.64 -12.54
CA ILE A 450 -1.58 27.32 -11.77
C ILE A 450 -0.81 26.16 -12.41
N ILE A 451 -1.49 25.16 -12.95
CA ILE A 451 -0.87 23.91 -13.45
C ILE A 451 -0.50 24.00 -14.93
N PHE A 452 -1.27 24.72 -15.75
CA PHE A 452 -1.10 24.70 -17.22
C PHE A 452 0.29 25.12 -17.66
N ILE A 453 0.81 26.23 -17.15
CA ILE A 453 2.11 26.77 -17.57
C ILE A 453 3.29 25.87 -17.15
N PRO A 454 3.40 25.40 -15.88
CA PRO A 454 4.40 24.40 -15.50
C PRO A 454 4.34 23.13 -16.35
N THR A 455 3.13 22.64 -16.66
CA THR A 455 2.93 21.48 -17.54
C THR A 455 3.55 21.68 -18.92
N VAL A 456 3.28 22.84 -19.56
CA VAL A 456 3.88 23.20 -20.85
C VAL A 456 5.41 23.28 -20.73
N MET A 457 5.93 23.88 -19.65
CA MET A 457 7.37 23.99 -19.43
C MET A 457 8.04 22.62 -19.23
N ILE A 458 7.44 21.69 -18.48
CA ILE A 458 7.92 20.31 -18.32
C ILE A 458 7.98 19.64 -19.71
N TYR A 459 6.91 19.78 -20.50
CA TYR A 459 6.88 19.22 -21.86
C TYR A 459 7.94 19.83 -22.77
N LEU A 460 8.19 21.13 -22.71
CA LEU A 460 9.25 21.77 -23.48
C LEU A 460 10.65 21.30 -23.07
N ALA A 461 10.83 20.89 -21.83
CA ALA A 461 12.09 20.37 -21.30
C ALA A 461 12.33 18.87 -21.58
N TRP A 462 11.42 18.14 -22.24
CA TRP A 462 11.42 16.67 -22.40
C TRP A 462 12.74 16.08 -22.95
N ASN A 463 13.54 16.86 -23.65
CA ASN A 463 14.80 16.43 -24.28
C ASN A 463 16.05 16.69 -23.39
N ASP A 464 15.85 17.26 -22.21
CA ASP A 464 16.90 17.51 -21.22
C ASP A 464 16.43 17.11 -19.83
N GLY A 465 16.82 15.91 -19.37
CA GLY A 465 16.40 15.37 -18.07
C GLY A 465 16.68 16.29 -16.89
N ILE A 466 17.79 17.06 -16.91
CA ILE A 466 18.09 18.03 -15.84
C ILE A 466 17.08 19.19 -15.85
N ALA A 467 16.80 19.75 -17.03
CA ALA A 467 15.81 20.82 -17.15
C ALA A 467 14.43 20.37 -16.71
N CYS A 468 14.00 19.19 -17.18
CA CYS A 468 12.72 18.61 -16.83
C CYS A 468 12.60 18.36 -15.31
N MET A 469 13.65 17.83 -14.68
CA MET A 469 13.72 17.60 -13.23
C MET A 469 13.58 18.92 -12.44
N LEU A 470 14.31 19.95 -12.83
CA LEU A 470 14.26 21.24 -12.14
C LEU A 470 12.89 21.95 -12.31
N VAL A 471 12.30 21.89 -13.51
CA VAL A 471 10.96 22.46 -13.75
C VAL A 471 9.89 21.72 -12.96
N LEU A 472 9.96 20.39 -12.88
CA LEU A 472 9.03 19.56 -12.13
C LEU A 472 9.14 19.79 -10.61
N ALA A 473 10.36 19.97 -10.11
CA ALA A 473 10.59 20.18 -8.68
C ALA A 473 9.96 21.50 -8.17
N VAL A 474 9.79 22.52 -9.01
CA VAL A 474 9.24 23.82 -8.59
C VAL A 474 7.79 23.71 -8.11
N PRO A 475 6.80 23.25 -8.90
CA PRO A 475 5.41 23.16 -8.45
C PRO A 475 5.25 22.18 -7.29
N LEU A 476 5.96 21.05 -7.30
CA LEU A 476 5.92 20.09 -6.18
C LEU A 476 6.48 20.70 -4.89
N SER A 477 7.57 21.47 -4.97
CA SER A 477 8.13 22.14 -3.78
C SER A 477 7.23 23.28 -3.28
N ALA A 478 6.53 23.97 -4.17
CA ALA A 478 5.58 25.02 -3.79
C ALA A 478 4.39 24.42 -3.04
N SER A 479 3.81 23.35 -3.58
CA SER A 479 2.69 22.64 -2.95
C SER A 479 3.08 22.09 -1.55
N ILE A 480 4.26 21.44 -1.45
CA ILE A 480 4.78 20.97 -0.16
C ILE A 480 4.99 22.13 0.83
N TYR A 481 5.46 23.27 0.34
CA TYR A 481 5.68 24.44 1.21
C TYR A 481 4.35 25.00 1.72
N ASP A 482 3.35 25.13 0.84
CA ASP A 482 2.01 25.62 1.21
C ASP A 482 1.36 24.67 2.24
N ASP A 483 1.44 23.35 2.00
CA ASP A 483 0.93 22.34 2.93
C ASP A 483 1.65 22.40 4.30
N LEU A 484 2.98 22.50 4.33
CA LEU A 484 3.75 22.56 5.59
C LEU A 484 3.59 23.89 6.36
N THR A 485 3.09 24.93 5.73
CA THR A 485 2.93 26.27 6.35
C THR A 485 1.46 26.66 6.54
N ASP A 486 0.54 25.73 6.32
CA ASP A 486 -0.89 25.98 6.50
C ASP A 486 -1.20 26.25 7.98
N PRO A 487 -1.71 27.45 8.33
CA PRO A 487 -2.00 27.83 9.71
C PRO A 487 -3.21 27.09 10.30
N ASP A 488 -4.06 26.50 9.49
CA ASP A 488 -5.26 25.78 9.92
C ASP A 488 -4.94 24.33 10.34
N ILE A 489 -3.70 23.87 10.11
CA ILE A 489 -3.22 22.54 10.54
C ILE A 489 -2.54 22.65 11.90
N HIS A 490 -3.19 22.14 12.96
CA HIS A 490 -2.70 22.20 14.34
C HIS A 490 -1.79 21.02 14.73
N PHE A 491 -1.99 19.90 14.07
CA PHE A 491 -1.17 18.70 14.27
C PHE A 491 -0.94 17.99 12.94
N ARG A 492 0.24 17.44 12.77
CA ARG A 492 0.57 16.53 11.70
C ARG A 492 1.57 15.49 12.22
N GLY A 493 1.26 14.23 11.98
CA GLY A 493 2.13 13.14 12.41
C GLY A 493 1.98 11.91 11.53
N ARG A 494 3.05 11.14 11.42
CA ARG A 494 3.08 9.87 10.70
C ARG A 494 3.33 8.74 11.67
N THR A 495 2.37 7.85 11.78
CA THR A 495 2.43 6.67 12.63
C THR A 495 2.64 5.40 11.81
N PHE A 496 2.72 4.26 12.50
CA PHE A 496 2.71 2.95 11.83
C PHE A 496 1.39 2.70 11.09
N TYR A 497 0.29 3.28 11.55
CA TYR A 497 -1.06 3.02 11.01
C TYR A 497 -1.44 3.98 9.88
N GLY A 498 -0.82 5.15 9.79
CA GLY A 498 -1.07 6.10 8.72
C GLY A 498 -0.56 7.51 9.01
N ILE A 499 -1.08 8.48 8.28
CA ILE A 499 -0.79 9.91 8.47
C ILE A 499 -2.00 10.54 9.12
N LEU A 500 -1.77 11.19 10.25
CA LEU A 500 -2.79 11.89 11.02
C LEU A 500 -2.58 13.40 10.87
N SER A 501 -3.67 14.14 10.75
CA SER A 501 -3.67 15.60 10.88
C SER A 501 -4.90 16.08 11.62
N VAL A 502 -4.73 17.17 12.38
CA VAL A 502 -5.82 17.92 13.03
C VAL A 502 -5.92 19.26 12.34
N VAL A 503 -7.05 19.49 11.72
CA VAL A 503 -7.27 20.65 10.84
C VAL A 503 -8.51 21.41 11.26
N ASP A 504 -8.44 22.75 11.30
CA ASP A 504 -9.60 23.60 11.50
C ASP A 504 -10.24 23.91 10.13
N GLU A 505 -11.49 23.53 10.00
CA GLU A 505 -12.30 23.75 8.81
C GLU A 505 -13.48 24.69 9.12
N PHE A 506 -14.16 25.16 8.11
CA PHE A 506 -15.35 25.95 8.30
C PHE A 506 -16.38 25.70 7.19
N PHE A 507 -17.63 25.85 7.53
CA PHE A 507 -18.70 26.01 6.55
C PHE A 507 -19.42 27.33 6.80
N TYR A 508 -20.11 27.80 5.76
CA TYR A 508 -20.91 29.03 5.85
C TYR A 508 -22.38 28.65 5.96
N ASP A 509 -22.94 28.88 7.13
CA ASP A 509 -24.38 28.75 7.33
C ASP A 509 -25.08 29.91 6.61
N ILE A 510 -25.81 29.60 5.53
CA ILE A 510 -26.45 30.57 4.64
C ILE A 510 -27.67 31.20 5.32
N GLU A 511 -28.35 30.45 6.18
CA GLU A 511 -29.58 30.95 6.86
C GLU A 511 -29.24 32.00 7.91
N VAL A 512 -28.19 31.77 8.68
CA VAL A 512 -27.77 32.69 9.77
C VAL A 512 -26.69 33.65 9.28
N ASN A 513 -26.18 33.48 8.06
CA ASN A 513 -25.06 34.21 7.48
C ASN A 513 -23.83 34.25 8.41
N GLN A 514 -23.52 33.11 9.01
CA GLN A 514 -22.43 32.97 9.98
C GLN A 514 -21.44 31.89 9.55
N LYS A 515 -20.14 32.19 9.75
CA LYS A 515 -19.05 31.20 9.59
C LYS A 515 -19.03 30.30 10.83
N ILE A 516 -19.27 29.02 10.66
CA ILE A 516 -19.17 28.03 11.71
C ILE A 516 -17.85 27.27 11.52
N THR A 517 -16.99 27.29 12.53
CA THR A 517 -15.68 26.61 12.53
C THR A 517 -15.76 25.33 13.33
N TYR A 518 -15.14 24.29 12.80
CA TYR A 518 -15.04 22.99 13.44
C TYR A 518 -13.65 22.41 13.22
N ARG A 519 -13.23 21.53 14.10
CA ARG A 519 -11.95 20.81 14.06
C ARG A 519 -12.17 19.39 13.62
N THR A 520 -11.32 18.92 12.73
CA THR A 520 -11.41 17.60 12.11
C THR A 520 -10.16 16.80 12.39
N LEU A 521 -10.32 15.55 12.81
CA LEU A 521 -9.26 14.54 12.82
C LEU A 521 -9.27 13.80 11.49
N MET A 522 -8.22 13.99 10.71
CA MET A 522 -8.03 13.33 9.43
C MET A 522 -7.02 12.19 9.54
N HIS A 523 -7.31 11.06 8.92
CA HIS A 523 -6.39 9.96 8.71
C HIS A 523 -6.23 9.73 7.19
N GLY A 524 -5.14 10.22 6.60
CA GLY A 524 -5.03 10.40 5.17
C GLY A 524 -6.10 11.34 4.64
N THR A 525 -7.01 10.85 3.79
CA THR A 525 -8.15 11.60 3.25
C THR A 525 -9.48 11.30 3.95
N THR A 526 -9.47 10.44 4.98
CA THR A 526 -10.68 10.01 5.69
C THR A 526 -10.83 10.79 6.99
N ASN A 527 -12.04 11.30 7.22
CA ASN A 527 -12.40 11.97 8.45
C ASN A 527 -12.73 10.93 9.55
N HIS A 528 -12.05 11.03 10.68
CA HIS A 528 -12.20 10.13 11.84
C HIS A 528 -12.80 10.82 13.07
N GLY A 529 -13.23 12.06 12.96
CA GLY A 529 -13.92 12.77 14.01
C GLY A 529 -13.95 14.27 13.79
N VAL A 530 -15.03 14.89 14.22
CA VAL A 530 -15.31 16.32 14.06
C VAL A 530 -15.80 16.87 15.37
N GLN A 531 -15.40 18.10 15.73
CA GLN A 531 -15.91 18.82 16.89
C GLN A 531 -16.06 20.30 16.58
N PHE A 532 -17.15 20.92 17.04
CA PHE A 532 -17.32 22.37 16.96
C PHE A 532 -16.28 23.08 17.84
N LEU A 533 -15.75 24.19 17.35
CA LEU A 533 -14.86 25.07 18.13
C LEU A 533 -15.61 26.08 19.00
N ASN A 534 -16.92 26.24 18.82
CA ASN A 534 -17.74 27.06 19.69
C ASN A 534 -17.91 26.37 21.06
N PRO A 535 -17.47 26.98 22.18
CA PRO A 535 -17.56 26.36 23.52
C PRO A 535 -18.96 25.94 23.97
N GLU A 536 -20.02 26.54 23.42
CA GLU A 536 -21.38 26.14 23.71
C GLU A 536 -21.82 24.86 22.99
N LEU A 537 -21.08 24.42 21.96
CA LEU A 537 -21.42 23.32 21.08
C LEU A 537 -20.39 22.17 21.11
N THR A 538 -19.33 22.26 21.92
CA THR A 538 -18.26 21.23 21.97
C THR A 538 -18.79 19.83 22.34
N HIS A 539 -19.88 19.78 23.10
CA HIS A 539 -20.50 18.55 23.56
C HIS A 539 -21.43 17.89 22.51
N VAL A 540 -21.64 18.52 21.34
CA VAL A 540 -22.52 17.97 20.29
C VAL A 540 -21.76 16.93 19.49
N PRO A 541 -22.23 15.66 19.43
CA PRO A 541 -21.59 14.64 18.60
C PRO A 541 -21.83 14.93 17.13
N LEU A 542 -20.74 14.95 16.33
CA LEU A 542 -20.76 15.30 14.92
C LEU A 542 -20.35 14.12 14.03
N GLY A 543 -20.32 14.37 12.73
CA GLY A 543 -19.97 13.37 11.73
C GLY A 543 -21.05 12.29 11.64
N TYR A 544 -20.65 11.06 11.48
CA TYR A 544 -21.54 9.89 11.46
C TYR A 544 -21.98 9.42 12.85
N TYR A 545 -21.62 10.19 13.90
CA TYR A 545 -22.09 10.00 15.28
C TYR A 545 -23.20 10.97 15.69
N HIS A 546 -23.69 11.78 14.75
CA HIS A 546 -24.76 12.76 15.05
C HIS A 546 -25.93 12.11 15.80
N VAL A 547 -26.57 12.87 16.71
CA VAL A 547 -27.61 12.36 17.59
C VAL A 547 -28.82 11.78 16.82
N ASP A 548 -29.17 12.38 15.69
CA ASP A 548 -30.24 11.93 14.80
C ASP A 548 -29.72 10.96 13.71
N GLY A 549 -28.45 10.61 13.72
CA GLY A 549 -27.87 9.59 12.83
C GLY A 549 -28.04 8.17 13.38
N PRO A 550 -27.74 7.14 12.56
CA PRO A 550 -27.95 5.74 12.92
C PRO A 550 -27.27 5.32 14.24
N CYS A 551 -26.05 5.77 14.47
CA CYS A 551 -25.31 5.49 15.70
C CYS A 551 -25.96 6.13 16.92
N GLY A 552 -26.31 7.42 16.83
CA GLY A 552 -26.96 8.15 17.92
C GLY A 552 -28.30 7.55 18.32
N MET A 553 -29.12 7.18 17.33
CA MET A 553 -30.42 6.53 17.59
C MET A 553 -30.27 5.12 18.18
N ALA A 554 -29.29 4.33 17.76
CA ALA A 554 -29.01 3.04 18.35
C ALA A 554 -28.59 3.16 19.84
N ILE A 555 -27.74 4.15 20.15
CA ILE A 555 -27.36 4.44 21.54
C ILE A 555 -28.58 4.91 22.34
N GLN A 556 -29.44 5.75 21.78
CA GLN A 556 -30.66 6.21 22.46
C GLN A 556 -31.62 5.05 22.77
N ALA A 557 -31.87 4.16 21.79
CA ALA A 557 -32.69 2.98 22.01
C ALA A 557 -32.10 2.04 23.12
N LEU A 558 -30.77 1.90 23.18
CA LEU A 558 -30.14 1.14 24.26
C LEU A 558 -30.36 1.82 25.63
N LYS A 559 -30.29 3.15 25.71
CA LYS A 559 -30.53 3.89 26.97
C LYS A 559 -31.92 3.69 27.52
N GLU A 560 -32.93 3.51 26.67
CA GLU A 560 -34.30 3.21 27.08
C GLU A 560 -34.41 1.82 27.71
N ILE A 561 -33.64 0.84 27.22
CA ILE A 561 -33.58 -0.50 27.74
C ILE A 561 -32.72 -0.59 29.01
N ARG A 562 -31.75 0.28 29.17
CA ARG A 562 -30.76 0.34 30.27
C ARG A 562 -30.86 1.67 31.02
N PRO A 563 -31.97 1.95 31.72
CA PRO A 563 -32.19 3.25 32.40
C PRO A 563 -31.21 3.49 33.53
N ASP A 564 -30.69 2.43 34.17
CA ASP A 564 -29.76 2.52 35.30
C ASP A 564 -28.30 2.72 34.89
N GLY A 565 -28.03 2.77 33.59
CA GLY A 565 -26.71 2.93 33.01
C GLY A 565 -26.35 1.78 32.08
N ALA A 566 -25.53 2.05 31.08
CA ALA A 566 -25.04 1.09 30.11
C ALA A 566 -23.51 1.12 30.07
N ARG A 567 -22.90 -0.06 29.81
CA ARG A 567 -21.48 -0.21 29.62
C ARG A 567 -21.16 -0.42 28.14
N TYR A 568 -20.33 0.46 27.59
CA TYR A 568 -19.95 0.46 26.18
C TYR A 568 -18.52 -0.02 26.02
N GLY A 569 -18.29 -1.00 25.14
CA GLY A 569 -16.98 -1.40 24.65
C GLY A 569 -16.85 -0.96 23.18
N ILE A 570 -15.95 -0.03 22.89
CA ILE A 570 -15.87 0.62 21.58
C ILE A 570 -14.52 0.31 20.96
N VAL A 571 -14.51 -0.33 19.81
CA VAL A 571 -13.31 -0.63 19.02
C VAL A 571 -13.13 0.47 17.98
N GLY A 572 -12.10 1.30 18.18
CA GLY A 572 -11.85 2.57 17.50
C GLY A 572 -12.23 3.76 18.37
N LEU A 573 -11.37 4.77 18.43
CA LEU A 573 -11.56 5.96 19.24
C LEU A 573 -11.94 7.20 18.42
N GLY A 574 -11.20 7.44 17.32
CA GLY A 574 -11.32 8.68 16.56
C GLY A 574 -11.06 9.90 17.44
N SER A 575 -11.94 10.91 17.36
CA SER A 575 -11.91 12.09 18.25
C SER A 575 -12.58 11.85 19.61
N GLY A 576 -13.16 10.66 19.86
CA GLY A 576 -13.92 10.37 21.07
C GLY A 576 -15.38 10.86 21.06
N ALA A 577 -15.91 11.19 19.88
CA ALA A 577 -17.23 11.81 19.73
C ALA A 577 -18.39 10.99 20.31
N ILE A 578 -18.29 9.65 20.35
CA ILE A 578 -19.32 8.79 20.97
C ILE A 578 -19.49 9.12 22.47
N THR A 579 -18.45 9.59 23.14
CA THR A 579 -18.52 9.98 24.57
C THR A 579 -19.59 11.03 24.82
N ALA A 580 -19.87 11.93 23.87
CA ALA A 580 -20.89 12.95 23.98
C ALA A 580 -22.33 12.38 24.13
N HIS A 581 -22.54 11.13 23.77
CA HIS A 581 -23.81 10.45 24.01
C HIS A 581 -24.00 9.92 25.43
N ALA A 582 -22.92 9.75 26.21
CA ALA A 582 -22.99 9.06 27.49
C ALA A 582 -23.69 9.88 28.58
N ARG A 583 -24.39 9.18 29.49
CA ARG A 583 -25.00 9.72 30.69
C ARG A 583 -24.03 9.54 31.88
N PRO A 584 -24.19 10.29 32.97
CA PRO A 584 -23.31 10.15 34.16
C PRO A 584 -23.23 8.73 34.75
N GLN A 585 -24.30 7.92 34.59
CA GLN A 585 -24.36 6.54 35.07
C GLN A 585 -23.82 5.51 34.09
N ASP A 586 -23.46 5.91 32.87
CA ASP A 586 -22.86 5.03 31.85
C ASP A 586 -21.37 4.86 32.11
N SER A 587 -20.73 3.90 31.40
CA SER A 587 -19.28 3.77 31.37
C SER A 587 -18.82 3.37 29.97
N ILE A 588 -17.69 3.95 29.53
CA ILE A 588 -17.14 3.73 28.21
C ILE A 588 -15.72 3.20 28.33
N LYS A 589 -15.42 2.16 27.57
CA LYS A 589 -14.06 1.68 27.35
C LYS A 589 -13.77 1.65 25.85
N TYR A 590 -12.78 2.43 25.44
CA TYR A 590 -12.27 2.44 24.08
C TYR A 590 -11.09 1.47 23.94
N PHE A 591 -10.99 0.85 22.76
CA PHE A 591 -9.87 0.05 22.31
C PHE A 591 -9.28 0.70 21.07
N GLU A 592 -8.11 1.32 21.21
CA GLU A 592 -7.48 2.08 20.14
C GLU A 592 -6.11 1.47 19.78
N ILE A 593 -5.90 1.25 18.47
CA ILE A 593 -4.67 0.61 18.00
C ILE A 593 -3.52 1.60 17.84
N ASP A 594 -3.83 2.88 17.54
CA ASP A 594 -2.84 3.92 17.30
C ASP A 594 -2.65 4.80 18.56
N PRO A 595 -1.49 4.73 19.23
CA PRO A 595 -1.23 5.58 20.40
C PRO A 595 -1.33 7.08 20.10
N GLU A 596 -1.10 7.50 18.86
CA GLU A 596 -1.17 8.91 18.50
C GLU A 596 -2.62 9.39 18.37
N VAL A 597 -3.53 8.55 17.88
CA VAL A 597 -4.96 8.83 17.90
C VAL A 597 -5.44 9.00 19.35
N ALA A 598 -5.01 8.11 20.25
CA ALA A 598 -5.35 8.22 21.65
C ALA A 598 -4.80 9.52 22.27
N HIS A 599 -3.54 9.88 21.99
CA HIS A 599 -2.95 11.14 22.45
C HIS A 599 -3.73 12.35 21.93
N ILE A 600 -4.09 12.41 20.65
CA ILE A 600 -4.86 13.51 20.07
C ILE A 600 -6.25 13.62 20.71
N ALA A 601 -6.94 12.51 20.94
CA ALA A 601 -8.28 12.51 21.55
C ALA A 601 -8.27 12.86 23.03
N GLU A 602 -7.19 12.52 23.78
CA GLU A 602 -7.03 12.80 25.22
C GLU A 602 -6.53 14.23 25.47
N ASP A 603 -5.87 14.89 24.50
CA ASP A 603 -5.36 16.26 24.68
C ASP A 603 -6.46 17.30 24.38
N PRO A 604 -6.92 18.05 25.40
CA PRO A 604 -7.97 19.07 25.22
C PRO A 604 -7.57 20.23 24.28
N GLN A 605 -6.29 20.33 23.88
CA GLN A 605 -5.88 21.31 22.86
C GLN A 605 -6.43 20.92 21.48
N TYR A 606 -6.68 19.63 21.24
CA TYR A 606 -7.22 19.13 19.99
C TYR A 606 -8.71 18.86 20.09
N PHE A 607 -9.14 17.97 21.00
CA PHE A 607 -10.55 17.59 21.17
C PHE A 607 -10.93 17.55 22.65
N THR A 608 -12.17 17.90 22.99
CA THR A 608 -12.62 17.99 24.39
C THR A 608 -13.60 16.89 24.79
N TYR A 609 -14.04 16.02 23.87
CA TYR A 609 -15.05 14.99 24.14
C TYR A 609 -14.70 14.09 25.34
N LEU A 610 -13.43 13.65 25.47
CA LEU A 610 -13.02 12.80 26.58
C LEU A 610 -12.85 13.60 27.88
N SER A 611 -12.34 14.83 27.82
CA SER A 611 -12.11 15.67 28.99
C SER A 611 -13.41 16.27 29.57
N GLU A 612 -14.45 16.43 28.74
CA GLU A 612 -15.77 16.90 29.14
C GLU A 612 -16.74 15.76 29.47
N ALA A 613 -16.31 14.51 29.44
CA ALA A 613 -17.15 13.35 29.69
C ALA A 613 -17.77 13.39 31.11
N GLU A 614 -19.06 13.19 31.21
CA GLU A 614 -19.77 13.10 32.49
C GLU A 614 -19.71 11.71 33.13
N CYS A 615 -19.28 10.68 32.38
CA CYS A 615 -19.18 9.29 32.81
C CYS A 615 -17.71 8.84 32.89
N PRO A 616 -17.41 7.71 33.57
CA PRO A 616 -16.10 7.07 33.52
C PRO A 616 -15.75 6.64 32.08
N VAL A 617 -14.61 7.13 31.59
CA VAL A 617 -14.04 6.78 30.29
C VAL A 617 -12.64 6.21 30.48
N SER A 618 -12.30 5.17 29.76
CA SER A 618 -10.94 4.60 29.70
C SER A 618 -10.55 4.24 28.27
N VAL A 619 -9.25 4.35 27.95
CA VAL A 619 -8.71 3.99 26.64
C VAL A 619 -7.63 2.93 26.85
N ASP A 620 -7.83 1.75 26.26
CA ASP A 620 -6.83 0.68 26.21
C ASP A 620 -6.16 0.64 24.85
N LEU A 621 -4.83 0.73 24.85
CA LEU A 621 -4.03 0.72 23.62
C LEU A 621 -3.79 -0.71 23.14
N GLY A 622 -4.12 -0.98 21.88
CA GLY A 622 -3.88 -2.23 21.17
C GLY A 622 -4.97 -2.62 20.21
N ASP A 623 -4.80 -3.76 19.56
CA ASP A 623 -5.82 -4.33 18.68
C ASP A 623 -7.09 -4.69 19.48
N GLY A 624 -8.22 -4.13 19.10
CA GLY A 624 -9.47 -4.24 19.85
C GLY A 624 -9.96 -5.68 19.98
N ARG A 625 -9.79 -6.53 18.95
CA ARG A 625 -10.15 -7.93 19.03
C ARG A 625 -9.28 -8.69 20.04
N LEU A 626 -7.97 -8.48 20.00
CA LEU A 626 -7.05 -9.13 20.93
C LEU A 626 -7.27 -8.66 22.37
N LEU A 627 -7.63 -7.40 22.57
CA LEU A 627 -7.96 -6.88 23.91
C LEU A 627 -9.27 -7.46 24.41
N LEU A 628 -10.33 -7.55 23.61
CA LEU A 628 -11.58 -8.20 23.96
C LEU A 628 -11.40 -9.71 24.26
N GLU A 629 -10.49 -10.41 23.55
CA GLU A 629 -10.12 -11.80 23.85
C GLU A 629 -9.47 -11.92 25.24
N ARG A 630 -8.53 -11.02 25.56
CA ARG A 630 -7.87 -10.99 26.89
C ARG A 630 -8.86 -10.74 28.02
N GLU A 631 -9.79 -9.79 27.83
CA GLU A 631 -10.83 -9.50 28.80
C GLU A 631 -11.78 -10.70 29.00
N ARG A 632 -12.18 -11.40 27.92
CA ARG A 632 -12.96 -12.62 28.00
C ARG A 632 -12.22 -13.68 28.84
N ASP A 633 -10.94 -13.89 28.54
CA ASP A 633 -10.13 -14.91 29.20
C ASP A 633 -9.83 -14.56 30.67
N ALA A 634 -9.77 -13.26 31.01
CA ALA A 634 -9.66 -12.74 32.36
C ALA A 634 -11.00 -12.75 33.13
N GLY A 635 -12.13 -12.97 32.45
CA GLY A 635 -13.46 -12.93 33.07
C GLY A 635 -13.89 -11.52 33.48
N GLU A 636 -13.46 -10.49 32.77
CA GLU A 636 -13.86 -9.12 33.02
C GLU A 636 -15.35 -8.87 32.75
N GLU A 637 -15.90 -7.81 33.32
CA GLU A 637 -17.29 -7.43 33.16
C GLU A 637 -17.67 -7.23 31.70
N LYS A 638 -18.89 -7.69 31.35
CA LYS A 638 -19.43 -7.62 30.01
C LYS A 638 -20.00 -6.24 29.68
N TYR A 639 -20.20 -6.00 28.40
CA TYR A 639 -20.73 -4.76 27.84
C TYR A 639 -22.21 -4.91 27.47
N ASP A 640 -22.97 -3.82 27.52
CA ASP A 640 -24.32 -3.75 26.98
C ASP A 640 -24.30 -3.45 25.48
N MET A 641 -23.25 -2.77 25.01
CA MET A 641 -22.98 -2.58 23.60
C MET A 641 -21.51 -2.83 23.31
N VAL A 642 -21.21 -3.63 22.28
CA VAL A 642 -19.91 -3.67 21.63
C VAL A 642 -20.05 -2.98 20.28
N LEU A 643 -19.38 -1.83 20.12
CA LEU A 643 -19.40 -1.03 18.90
C LEU A 643 -18.10 -1.21 18.15
N ILE A 644 -18.18 -1.53 16.85
CA ILE A 644 -17.03 -1.74 15.98
C ILE A 644 -16.99 -0.62 14.95
N ASP A 645 -16.03 0.28 15.14
CA ASP A 645 -15.75 1.41 14.26
C ASP A 645 -14.23 1.61 14.08
N ALA A 646 -13.55 0.52 13.75
CA ALA A 646 -12.11 0.49 13.55
C ALA A 646 -11.78 0.52 12.05
N PHE A 647 -11.67 1.72 11.52
CA PHE A 647 -11.25 1.94 10.14
C PHE A 647 -9.78 2.38 10.10
N SER A 648 -9.05 1.90 9.11
CA SER A 648 -7.75 2.47 8.71
C SER A 648 -7.94 3.06 7.32
N SER A 649 -8.12 4.38 7.23
CA SER A 649 -8.69 5.00 6.03
C SER A 649 -10.06 4.36 5.69
N ASP A 650 -10.39 4.10 4.43
CA ASP A 650 -11.66 3.45 4.04
C ASP A 650 -11.66 1.89 4.21
N SER A 651 -10.69 1.30 4.92
CA SER A 651 -10.57 -0.16 5.04
C SER A 651 -11.01 -0.68 6.40
N ILE A 652 -11.97 -1.60 6.40
CA ILE A 652 -12.30 -2.37 7.59
C ILE A 652 -11.30 -3.53 7.74
N PRO A 653 -10.67 -3.70 8.90
CA PRO A 653 -9.81 -4.85 9.14
C PRO A 653 -10.60 -6.16 9.05
N VAL A 654 -10.22 -7.01 8.09
CA VAL A 654 -10.92 -8.28 7.80
C VAL A 654 -11.13 -9.16 9.04
N HIS A 655 -10.15 -9.17 9.96
CA HIS A 655 -10.20 -9.99 11.17
C HIS A 655 -11.27 -9.55 12.18
N LEU A 656 -11.83 -8.35 12.05
CA LEU A 656 -12.96 -7.88 12.85
C LEU A 656 -14.33 -8.33 12.31
N LEU A 657 -14.38 -8.87 11.07
CA LEU A 657 -15.59 -9.31 10.39
C LEU A 657 -15.54 -10.81 10.05
N THR A 658 -14.98 -11.62 10.94
CA THR A 658 -14.99 -13.09 10.84
C THR A 658 -16.02 -13.68 11.78
N THR A 659 -16.44 -14.93 11.53
CA THR A 659 -17.39 -15.62 12.41
C THR A 659 -16.83 -15.77 13.83
N GLU A 660 -15.50 -15.95 13.96
CA GLU A 660 -14.83 -16.03 15.26
C GLU A 660 -14.86 -14.68 16.00
N ALA A 661 -14.73 -13.55 15.28
CA ALA A 661 -14.83 -12.21 15.86
C ALA A 661 -16.25 -11.93 16.35
N ILE A 662 -17.27 -12.24 15.56
CA ILE A 662 -18.68 -12.07 15.97
C ILE A 662 -19.00 -12.93 17.21
N GLN A 663 -18.49 -14.17 17.28
CA GLN A 663 -18.64 -15.00 18.48
C GLN A 663 -18.00 -14.34 19.69
N LEU A 664 -16.79 -13.80 19.56
CA LEU A 664 -16.11 -13.08 20.63
C LEU A 664 -16.93 -11.89 21.14
N TYR A 665 -17.51 -11.10 20.22
CA TYR A 665 -18.34 -9.95 20.60
C TYR A 665 -19.55 -10.41 21.43
N TYR A 666 -20.22 -11.49 21.04
CA TYR A 666 -21.30 -12.09 21.87
C TYR A 666 -20.80 -12.60 23.22
N ASP A 667 -19.61 -13.18 23.29
CA ASP A 667 -19.03 -13.63 24.55
C ASP A 667 -18.78 -12.46 25.53
N ARG A 668 -18.58 -11.25 24.99
CA ARG A 668 -18.38 -10.02 25.75
C ARG A 668 -19.66 -9.23 26.04
N LEU A 669 -20.83 -9.64 25.50
CA LEU A 669 -22.10 -8.95 25.75
C LEU A 669 -22.81 -9.49 26.96
N THR A 670 -23.53 -8.60 27.66
CA THR A 670 -24.57 -8.95 28.65
C THR A 670 -25.79 -9.57 27.97
N ASP A 671 -26.68 -10.17 28.75
CA ASP A 671 -27.96 -10.62 28.24
C ASP A 671 -28.79 -9.43 27.71
N GLY A 672 -29.19 -9.51 26.43
CA GLY A 672 -29.87 -8.43 25.73
C GLY A 672 -28.93 -7.33 25.21
N GLY A 673 -27.63 -7.57 25.22
CA GLY A 673 -26.66 -6.64 24.62
C GLY A 673 -26.71 -6.66 23.10
N ILE A 674 -26.01 -5.66 22.49
CA ILE A 674 -26.00 -5.41 21.05
C ILE A 674 -24.58 -5.28 20.51
N VAL A 675 -24.30 -5.87 19.35
CA VAL A 675 -23.14 -5.54 18.52
C VAL A 675 -23.59 -4.52 17.48
N LEU A 676 -22.93 -3.35 17.47
CA LEU A 676 -23.19 -2.29 16.50
C LEU A 676 -21.97 -2.14 15.60
N LEU A 677 -22.14 -2.33 14.29
CA LEU A 677 -21.04 -2.32 13.31
C LEU A 677 -21.24 -1.16 12.35
N HIS A 678 -20.25 -0.29 12.28
CA HIS A 678 -20.12 0.69 11.21
C HIS A 678 -19.60 -0.03 9.96
N ILE A 679 -20.35 0.01 8.86
CA ILE A 679 -19.99 -0.69 7.62
C ILE A 679 -19.95 0.21 6.40
N SER A 680 -19.99 1.54 6.61
CA SER A 680 -19.83 2.50 5.51
C SER A 680 -18.51 2.25 4.78
N ASN A 681 -18.58 2.05 3.48
CA ASN A 681 -17.38 1.88 2.66
C ASN A 681 -17.67 2.32 1.22
N ARG A 682 -16.78 3.11 0.64
CA ARG A 682 -16.96 3.65 -0.73
C ARG A 682 -16.85 2.57 -1.82
N HIS A 683 -16.22 1.43 -1.53
CA HIS A 683 -15.81 0.44 -2.52
C HIS A 683 -16.35 -0.95 -2.27
N LEU A 684 -16.67 -1.27 -1.03
CA LEU A 684 -17.12 -2.59 -0.60
C LEU A 684 -18.55 -2.54 -0.09
N ASP A 685 -19.39 -3.47 -0.53
CA ASP A 685 -20.68 -3.75 0.09
C ASP A 685 -20.51 -4.87 1.13
N LEU A 686 -20.42 -4.47 2.40
CA LEU A 686 -20.23 -5.39 3.52
C LEU A 686 -21.55 -5.90 4.12
N GLN A 687 -22.68 -5.31 3.74
CA GLN A 687 -23.98 -5.69 4.24
C GLN A 687 -24.29 -7.18 4.08
N PRO A 688 -24.05 -7.82 2.90
CA PRO A 688 -24.36 -9.25 2.75
C PRO A 688 -23.47 -10.14 3.62
N LEU A 689 -22.23 -9.73 3.89
CA LEU A 689 -21.32 -10.44 4.77
C LEU A 689 -21.82 -10.41 6.22
N VAL A 690 -22.07 -9.20 6.74
CA VAL A 690 -22.51 -9.01 8.14
C VAL A 690 -23.88 -9.62 8.36
N PHE A 691 -24.79 -9.54 7.38
CA PHE A 691 -26.08 -10.20 7.43
C PHE A 691 -25.92 -11.72 7.59
N ASN A 692 -25.09 -12.36 6.75
CA ASN A 692 -24.86 -13.81 6.84
C ASN A 692 -24.19 -14.21 8.17
N LEU A 693 -23.26 -13.42 8.68
CA LEU A 693 -22.63 -13.63 9.99
C LEU A 693 -23.67 -13.54 11.12
N GLY A 694 -24.57 -12.56 11.08
CA GLY A 694 -25.64 -12.42 12.06
C GLY A 694 -26.61 -13.60 12.03
N VAL A 695 -27.03 -14.04 10.83
CA VAL A 695 -27.92 -15.22 10.66
C VAL A 695 -27.25 -16.52 11.16
N ASP A 696 -25.97 -16.73 10.87
CA ASP A 696 -25.21 -17.90 11.33
C ASP A 696 -25.16 -17.98 12.87
N HIS A 697 -25.04 -16.82 13.52
CA HIS A 697 -25.06 -16.70 14.98
C HIS A 697 -26.47 -16.62 15.57
N GLN A 698 -27.55 -16.87 14.79
CA GLN A 698 -28.96 -16.84 15.20
C GLN A 698 -29.38 -15.50 15.81
N SER A 699 -28.92 -14.40 15.21
CA SER A 699 -29.18 -13.05 15.66
C SER A 699 -30.32 -12.40 14.87
N TYR A 700 -31.03 -11.49 15.52
CA TYR A 700 -31.78 -10.45 14.82
C TYR A 700 -30.80 -9.50 14.18
N VAL A 701 -30.98 -9.24 12.89
CA VAL A 701 -30.10 -8.37 12.10
C VAL A 701 -30.90 -7.16 11.65
N MET A 702 -30.46 -5.98 12.02
CA MET A 702 -31.07 -4.71 11.64
C MET A 702 -30.03 -3.88 10.90
N MET A 703 -30.48 -3.05 9.98
CA MET A 703 -29.60 -2.19 9.19
C MET A 703 -30.25 -0.83 8.97
N TYR A 704 -29.45 0.21 8.98
CA TYR A 704 -29.82 1.52 8.49
C TYR A 704 -28.73 2.05 7.55
N GLU A 705 -29.15 2.40 6.34
CA GLU A 705 -28.32 3.06 5.34
C GLU A 705 -28.87 4.49 5.18
N GLN A 706 -28.18 5.46 5.73
CA GLN A 706 -28.57 6.86 5.66
C GLN A 706 -28.20 7.43 4.31
N ASP A 707 -29.19 7.99 3.61
CA ASP A 707 -28.94 8.72 2.37
C ASP A 707 -28.54 10.17 2.68
N ILE A 708 -27.72 10.75 1.79
CA ILE A 708 -27.34 12.16 1.89
C ILE A 708 -28.54 13.09 1.83
N ASP A 709 -29.60 12.72 1.10
CA ASP A 709 -30.84 13.47 0.97
C ASP A 709 -31.68 13.49 2.26
N GLU A 710 -31.36 12.65 3.25
CA GLU A 710 -31.98 12.65 4.59
C GLU A 710 -31.33 13.65 5.53
N ILE A 711 -30.15 14.18 5.18
CA ILE A 711 -29.42 15.15 5.98
C ILE A 711 -29.83 16.56 5.53
N PRO A 712 -30.25 17.45 6.46
CA PRO A 712 -30.53 18.83 6.14
C PRO A 712 -29.36 19.54 5.44
N GLU A 713 -29.62 20.34 4.41
CA GLU A 713 -28.58 21.01 3.61
C GLU A 713 -27.61 21.86 4.46
N ASP A 714 -28.12 22.47 5.52
CA ASP A 714 -27.38 23.31 6.48
C ASP A 714 -26.48 22.47 7.41
N MET A 715 -26.67 21.14 7.47
CA MET A 715 -25.90 20.21 8.30
C MET A 715 -24.88 19.38 7.52
N LEU A 716 -24.89 19.44 6.19
CA LEU A 716 -23.99 18.65 5.31
C LEU A 716 -22.48 18.91 5.56
N GLY A 717 -22.11 20.00 6.22
CA GLY A 717 -20.72 20.31 6.57
C GLY A 717 -20.17 19.51 7.76
N TYR A 718 -21.05 19.00 8.64
CA TYR A 718 -20.65 18.38 9.90
C TYR A 718 -21.45 17.13 10.30
N TRP A 719 -22.47 16.73 9.56
CA TRP A 719 -23.17 15.45 9.66
C TRP A 719 -22.96 14.66 8.37
N PHE A 720 -22.52 13.41 8.48
CA PHE A 720 -22.13 12.59 7.33
C PHE A 720 -23.04 11.36 7.22
N PRO A 721 -23.47 11.01 6.00
CA PRO A 721 -24.24 9.80 5.76
C PRO A 721 -23.42 8.56 6.12
N SER A 722 -24.09 7.54 6.70
CA SER A 722 -23.41 6.34 7.17
C SER A 722 -24.29 5.10 7.11
N VAL A 723 -23.66 3.93 7.06
CA VAL A 723 -24.33 2.64 7.04
C VAL A 723 -23.92 1.85 8.28
N TRP A 724 -24.93 1.42 9.05
CA TRP A 724 -24.74 0.68 10.28
C TRP A 724 -25.55 -0.59 10.30
N MET A 725 -25.00 -1.64 10.93
CA MET A 725 -25.71 -2.87 11.19
C MET A 725 -25.68 -3.20 12.69
N ALA A 726 -26.82 -3.59 13.20
CA ALA A 726 -27.01 -3.96 14.59
C ALA A 726 -27.36 -5.46 14.69
N LEU A 727 -26.64 -6.19 15.53
CA LEU A 727 -26.82 -7.61 15.79
C LEU A 727 -27.16 -7.85 17.26
N THR A 728 -28.28 -8.54 17.56
CA THR A 728 -28.62 -8.93 18.92
C THR A 728 -29.30 -10.28 18.95
N LYS A 729 -29.16 -11.02 20.05
CA LYS A 729 -29.89 -12.28 20.30
C LYS A 729 -31.20 -12.05 21.08
N SER A 730 -31.44 -10.81 21.53
CA SER A 730 -32.62 -10.47 22.32
C SER A 730 -33.73 -9.93 21.41
N PRO A 731 -34.91 -10.54 21.39
CA PRO A 731 -36.06 -10.00 20.66
C PRO A 731 -36.55 -8.68 21.23
N GLN A 732 -36.36 -8.42 22.52
CA GLN A 732 -36.73 -7.14 23.13
C GLN A 732 -35.82 -6.01 22.66
N THR A 733 -34.51 -6.27 22.62
CA THR A 733 -33.54 -5.29 22.10
C THR A 733 -33.73 -5.02 20.61
N ALA A 734 -34.03 -6.07 19.83
CA ALA A 734 -34.35 -5.93 18.42
C ALA A 734 -35.58 -5.06 18.20
N GLN A 735 -36.66 -5.31 18.98
CA GLN A 735 -37.88 -4.52 18.89
C GLN A 735 -37.64 -3.05 19.25
N ALA A 736 -36.87 -2.75 20.30
CA ALA A 736 -36.54 -1.37 20.67
C ALA A 736 -35.75 -0.62 19.57
N MET A 737 -34.87 -1.31 18.87
CA MET A 737 -34.14 -0.73 17.72
C MET A 737 -35.11 -0.41 16.56
N LEU A 738 -36.04 -1.31 16.28
CA LEU A 738 -37.07 -1.09 15.26
C LEU A 738 -38.06 0.02 15.67
N ASP A 739 -38.47 0.08 16.93
CA ASP A 739 -39.37 1.10 17.46
C ASP A 739 -38.73 2.51 17.45
N ALA A 740 -37.42 2.58 17.51
CA ALA A 740 -36.66 3.83 17.30
C ALA A 740 -36.80 4.37 15.87
N GLY A 741 -37.41 3.60 14.95
CA GLY A 741 -37.74 4.03 13.60
C GLY A 741 -36.53 4.06 12.63
N MET A 742 -35.37 3.62 13.09
CA MET A 742 -34.14 3.71 12.33
C MET A 742 -33.78 2.44 11.58
N PHE A 743 -33.84 1.29 12.26
CA PHE A 743 -33.35 0.03 11.73
C PHE A 743 -34.50 -0.83 11.22
N GLN A 744 -34.36 -1.35 10.01
CA GLN A 744 -35.20 -2.37 9.43
C GLN A 744 -34.50 -3.71 9.47
N GLU A 745 -35.25 -4.82 9.44
CA GLU A 745 -34.62 -6.15 9.26
C GLU A 745 -33.80 -6.12 7.97
N GLY A 746 -32.53 -6.53 8.08
CA GLY A 746 -31.64 -6.61 6.94
C GLY A 746 -32.00 -7.77 6.02
N GLU A 747 -31.77 -7.58 4.74
CA GLU A 747 -31.87 -8.63 3.72
C GLU A 747 -30.52 -8.81 3.03
N ALA A 748 -30.14 -10.07 2.76
CA ALA A 748 -28.93 -10.33 1.99
C ALA A 748 -29.14 -9.93 0.52
N ARG A 749 -28.47 -8.91 0.06
CA ARG A 749 -28.53 -8.45 -1.35
C ARG A 749 -28.00 -9.51 -2.33
N PHE A 750 -27.01 -10.31 -1.92
CA PHE A 750 -26.45 -11.42 -2.67
C PHE A 750 -25.73 -12.42 -1.75
N LYS A 751 -25.43 -13.63 -2.26
CA LYS A 751 -24.73 -14.66 -1.49
C LYS A 751 -23.22 -14.38 -1.46
N VAL A 752 -22.69 -14.10 -0.26
CA VAL A 752 -21.27 -14.04 0.04
C VAL A 752 -20.91 -15.21 0.97
N ARG A 753 -19.79 -15.89 0.70
CA ARG A 753 -19.28 -16.88 1.64
C ARG A 753 -18.78 -16.17 2.89
N MET A 754 -19.17 -16.65 4.07
CA MET A 754 -18.75 -16.08 5.35
C MET A 754 -17.23 -16.07 5.48
N TRP A 755 -16.75 -15.02 6.07
CA TRP A 755 -15.33 -14.91 6.42
C TRP A 755 -15.07 -15.61 7.76
N THR A 756 -13.93 -16.28 7.81
CA THR A 756 -13.37 -16.93 8.99
C THR A 756 -11.91 -16.50 9.13
N ASP A 757 -11.29 -16.78 10.25
CA ASP A 757 -9.85 -16.53 10.43
C ASP A 757 -8.97 -17.28 9.41
N GLN A 758 -9.52 -18.38 8.85
CA GLN A 758 -8.83 -19.17 7.80
C GLN A 758 -9.23 -18.79 6.38
N TYR A 759 -10.34 -18.06 6.18
CA TYR A 759 -10.86 -17.76 4.85
C TYR A 759 -11.48 -16.36 4.80
N SER A 760 -11.05 -15.54 3.87
CA SER A 760 -11.73 -14.31 3.47
C SER A 760 -11.54 -14.09 1.97
N ASN A 761 -12.51 -13.44 1.32
CA ASN A 761 -12.43 -13.07 -0.08
C ASN A 761 -12.99 -11.66 -0.27
N ILE A 762 -12.10 -10.68 -0.27
CA ILE A 762 -12.48 -9.26 -0.39
C ILE A 762 -13.09 -8.97 -1.76
N LEU A 763 -12.63 -9.65 -2.83
CA LEU A 763 -13.18 -9.45 -4.18
C LEU A 763 -14.66 -9.79 -4.28
N SER A 764 -15.19 -10.63 -3.38
CA SER A 764 -16.63 -10.95 -3.33
C SER A 764 -17.49 -9.82 -2.75
N ALA A 765 -16.90 -8.88 -2.03
CA ALA A 765 -17.57 -7.76 -1.41
C ALA A 765 -17.44 -6.44 -2.21
N PHE A 766 -16.82 -6.44 -3.39
CA PHE A 766 -16.76 -5.25 -4.23
C PHE A 766 -18.15 -4.81 -4.69
N ASN A 767 -18.42 -3.51 -4.61
CA ASN A 767 -19.63 -2.89 -5.17
C ASN A 767 -19.70 -3.20 -6.67
N ARG A 768 -20.76 -3.87 -7.08
CA ARG A 768 -21.01 -4.30 -8.47
C ARG A 768 -21.67 -3.20 -9.30
#